data_832b150b381ff5ab83fe8627f6b91537
#
_entry.id   832b150b381ff5ab83fe8627f6b91537
#
_cell.length_a   1.000
_cell.length_b   1.000
_cell.length_c   1.000
_cell.angle_alpha   90.00
_cell.angle_beta   90.00
_cell.angle_gamma   90.00
#
_symmetry.space_group_name_H-M   'P 1'
#
loop_
_entity.id
_entity.type
_entity.pdbx_description
1 polymer ?
#
loop_
_entity_poly.entity_id
_entity_poly.type
_entity_poly.pdbx_seq_one_letter_code
_entity_poly.pdbx_strand_id
1 'polypeptide(L)'
;MPTALPLVDAESDVLLRDGTTTRLRPVRAADAPAVLALFQQLSARSLYYRFMMVPRIDLAQVERLIAIDNRSQVLLVAERAGALWALAGYYPSESASERAEVAFAIADSMQGRGLGTRMLERLAEIGRDRGIRAFDAFVLGDNLAMMDVFLQSGFTLTQGLDHGVFHVVLQLEPTDAYATASGRRAQLAAASSIRPFFEPSSIAVVGANRQAGHIGSEILRNLRESGFRGTLTPVHPHADIVGGLQAYPTVRDIPGDVDLAVIVVPAINVNDVIDDCLAKGVKAIVVISAGFGEAGEGGQALQLELVEKIRTAGVRLIGPNCMGIINTDPAFRVNATFSPVYPPEGRIAFSTQSGALGLAILDYVTRLNIGISSFASIGNKADVSGNDLIQYWADDPRTDVILLYVESFGNPRKFAEIARRVGRSKPVVAVKAGHSDAGARAASSHTGARASRDVLVETMLRESGVIRTRTLEELFDVASVLANQPLPGGPRVAIVTNAGGPAILAADACEANGLQVPVLSEDTQRTLRALLPPAASVTNPVDMIASATPEQYRLALEAVAADPAVDSIIAIFIPPLVTEPAAVAEAIRNAGSCMSKPLVASFLGAQGLRPQLAPVPSFAFPESAAIALAHVTRYGEWLRRPILAAENLSPETTASVRAIVEAAMADGRIWLTPGECETLLDAADVPIVRSRLAATADQAVAAANEAGLPVVLKAVGPEILHKSDAGGVRLRLG
;
A
#
# COMPACT_ATOMS: atom_id res chain seq x y z
N MET A 1 3.53 -28.80 28.76
CA MET A 1 4.66 -28.27 27.99
C MET A 1 4.08 -27.48 26.83
N PRO A 2 4.37 -26.19 26.66
CA PRO A 2 3.81 -25.43 25.53
C PRO A 2 4.38 -26.02 24.23
N THR A 3 3.50 -26.41 23.32
CA THR A 3 3.83 -26.84 21.96
C THR A 3 4.47 -25.69 21.23
N ALA A 4 5.76 -25.78 20.96
CA ALA A 4 6.49 -24.79 20.18
C ALA A 4 5.81 -24.60 18.81
N LEU A 5 5.50 -23.36 18.46
CA LEU A 5 5.09 -22.96 17.11
C LEU A 5 6.06 -23.52 16.05
N PRO A 6 5.58 -24.04 14.94
CA PRO A 6 6.44 -24.63 13.93
C PRO A 6 7.41 -23.60 13.35
N LEU A 7 8.66 -24.01 13.15
CA LEU A 7 9.78 -23.23 12.61
C LEU A 7 9.53 -22.57 11.22
N VAL A 8 8.44 -22.91 10.55
CA VAL A 8 8.10 -22.47 9.19
C VAL A 8 7.91 -20.95 9.07
N ASP A 9 7.51 -20.26 10.15
CA ASP A 9 7.32 -18.80 10.15
C ASP A 9 8.61 -17.97 10.29
N ALA A 10 9.77 -18.61 10.41
CA ALA A 10 11.04 -17.90 10.53
C ALA A 10 11.69 -17.52 9.19
N GLU A 11 11.25 -18.11 8.07
CA GLU A 11 11.74 -17.75 6.73
C GLU A 11 11.02 -16.49 6.23
N SER A 12 11.79 -15.51 5.74
CA SER A 12 11.26 -14.27 5.18
C SER A 12 12.20 -13.65 4.15
N ASP A 13 11.63 -13.14 3.06
CA ASP A 13 12.37 -12.34 2.12
C ASP A 13 12.38 -10.88 2.60
N VAL A 14 13.56 -10.28 2.73
CA VAL A 14 13.75 -8.91 3.18
C VAL A 14 14.38 -8.05 2.10
N LEU A 15 13.90 -6.82 1.99
CA LEU A 15 14.49 -5.80 1.12
C LEU A 15 15.58 -5.03 1.87
N LEU A 16 16.74 -4.90 1.25
CA LEU A 16 17.84 -4.09 1.74
C LEU A 16 17.74 -2.65 1.24
N ARG A 17 18.51 -1.75 1.83
CA ARG A 17 18.48 -0.30 1.51
C ARG A 17 18.72 0.01 0.03
N ASP A 18 19.50 -0.80 -0.67
CA ASP A 18 19.80 -0.68 -2.10
C ASP A 18 18.75 -1.32 -3.01
N GLY A 19 17.65 -1.85 -2.43
CA GLY A 19 16.58 -2.53 -3.16
C GLY A 19 16.83 -4.02 -3.40
N THR A 20 17.98 -4.55 -3.00
CA THR A 20 18.30 -5.98 -3.12
C THR A 20 17.41 -6.81 -2.20
N THR A 21 16.87 -7.92 -2.71
CA THR A 21 16.14 -8.92 -1.90
C THR A 21 17.09 -9.99 -1.38
N THR A 22 16.93 -10.37 -0.12
CA THR A 22 17.71 -11.42 0.54
C THR A 22 16.79 -12.28 1.38
N ARG A 23 16.93 -13.61 1.33
CA ARG A 23 16.16 -14.54 2.17
C ARG A 23 16.81 -14.69 3.52
N LEU A 24 16.06 -14.42 4.58
CA LEU A 24 16.42 -14.76 5.96
C LEU A 24 15.75 -16.07 6.33
N ARG A 25 16.52 -17.04 6.84
CA ARG A 25 16.01 -18.32 7.32
C ARG A 25 16.84 -18.87 8.47
N PRO A 26 16.29 -19.77 9.27
CA PRO A 26 17.08 -20.51 10.25
C PRO A 26 18.23 -21.28 9.61
N VAL A 27 19.36 -21.33 10.30
CA VAL A 27 20.49 -22.14 9.91
C VAL A 27 20.13 -23.63 9.95
N ARG A 28 20.67 -24.40 9.02
CA ARG A 28 20.52 -25.86 8.91
C ARG A 28 21.86 -26.52 9.05
N ALA A 29 21.92 -27.77 9.50
CA ALA A 29 23.19 -28.54 9.60
C ALA A 29 23.92 -28.60 8.25
N ALA A 30 23.20 -28.69 7.15
CA ALA A 30 23.76 -28.69 5.80
C ALA A 30 24.49 -27.39 5.40
N ASP A 31 24.25 -26.28 6.13
CA ASP A 31 24.86 -24.99 5.84
C ASP A 31 26.32 -24.89 6.31
N ALA A 32 26.86 -25.86 7.06
CA ALA A 32 28.20 -25.78 7.63
C ALA A 32 29.32 -25.44 6.62
N PRO A 33 29.36 -26.01 5.41
CA PRO A 33 30.36 -25.61 4.40
C PRO A 33 30.17 -24.14 3.93
N ALA A 34 28.92 -23.67 3.75
CA ALA A 34 28.63 -22.32 3.31
C ALA A 34 28.93 -21.30 4.41
N VAL A 35 28.64 -21.60 5.68
CA VAL A 35 29.03 -20.78 6.83
C VAL A 35 30.54 -20.68 6.97
N LEU A 36 31.27 -21.81 6.76
CA LEU A 36 32.74 -21.78 6.72
C LEU A 36 33.25 -20.85 5.61
N ALA A 37 32.69 -20.96 4.41
CA ALA A 37 33.04 -20.10 3.29
C ALA A 37 32.77 -18.64 3.59
N LEU A 38 31.64 -18.29 4.26
CA LEU A 38 31.34 -16.94 4.74
C LEU A 38 32.44 -16.42 5.67
N PHE A 39 32.84 -17.19 6.70
CA PHE A 39 33.88 -16.77 7.63
C PHE A 39 35.26 -16.61 6.98
N GLN A 40 35.58 -17.45 5.97
CA GLN A 40 36.83 -17.34 5.22
C GLN A 40 36.89 -16.10 4.32
N GLN A 41 35.74 -15.53 3.93
CA GLN A 41 35.64 -14.30 3.14
C GLN A 41 35.68 -13.04 3.99
N LEU A 42 35.48 -13.15 5.31
CA LEU A 42 35.54 -11.99 6.21
C LEU A 42 36.96 -11.47 6.35
N SER A 43 37.13 -10.17 6.37
CA SER A 43 38.39 -9.53 6.73
C SER A 43 38.83 -9.88 8.16
N ALA A 44 40.11 -9.81 8.45
CA ALA A 44 40.63 -9.98 9.81
C ALA A 44 39.95 -9.02 10.81
N ARG A 45 39.57 -7.82 10.37
CA ARG A 45 38.85 -6.83 11.16
C ARG A 45 37.43 -7.31 11.49
N SER A 46 36.68 -7.83 10.53
CA SER A 46 35.33 -8.33 10.73
C SER A 46 35.30 -9.57 11.63
N LEU A 47 36.29 -10.47 11.50
CA LEU A 47 36.49 -11.59 12.42
C LEU A 47 36.79 -11.11 13.84
N TYR A 48 37.69 -10.11 13.99
CA TYR A 48 38.02 -9.54 15.27
C TYR A 48 36.80 -8.88 15.94
N TYR A 49 35.98 -8.17 15.18
CA TYR A 49 34.74 -7.58 15.69
C TYR A 49 33.72 -8.61 16.16
N ARG A 50 33.68 -9.79 15.50
CA ARG A 50 32.72 -10.84 15.84
C ARG A 50 33.15 -11.69 17.03
N PHE A 51 34.47 -12.02 17.13
CA PHE A 51 34.98 -12.99 18.09
C PHE A 51 35.89 -12.35 19.16
N MET A 52 36.15 -11.05 19.11
CA MET A 52 37.13 -10.32 19.91
C MET A 52 38.56 -10.86 19.77
N MET A 53 38.78 -11.72 18.77
CA MET A 53 40.05 -12.28 18.37
C MET A 53 39.97 -12.68 16.87
N VAL A 54 41.07 -12.98 16.25
CA VAL A 54 41.07 -13.53 14.88
C VAL A 54 41.26 -15.05 14.97
N PRO A 55 40.18 -15.84 15.01
CA PRO A 55 40.24 -17.26 15.15
C PRO A 55 40.65 -17.93 13.84
N ARG A 56 41.29 -19.10 13.93
CA ARG A 56 41.35 -20.05 12.80
C ARG A 56 40.12 -20.93 12.87
N ILE A 57 39.16 -20.70 11.96
CA ILE A 57 37.91 -21.44 11.95
C ILE A 57 38.00 -22.61 10.99
N ASP A 58 37.72 -23.81 11.48
CA ASP A 58 37.58 -25.01 10.71
C ASP A 58 36.12 -25.49 10.64
N LEU A 59 35.87 -26.51 9.82
CA LEU A 59 34.53 -27.06 9.61
C LEU A 59 33.93 -27.61 10.92
N ALA A 60 34.73 -28.31 11.74
CA ALA A 60 34.25 -28.87 12.99
C ALA A 60 33.83 -27.79 14.03
N GLN A 61 34.50 -26.64 14.00
CA GLN A 61 34.09 -25.48 14.83
C GLN A 61 32.78 -24.86 14.33
N VAL A 62 32.61 -24.76 13.01
CA VAL A 62 31.35 -24.28 12.42
C VAL A 62 30.20 -25.22 12.71
N GLU A 63 30.39 -26.52 12.55
CA GLU A 63 29.40 -27.55 12.88
C GLU A 63 28.92 -27.41 14.34
N ARG A 64 29.84 -27.19 15.28
CA ARG A 64 29.48 -26.92 16.69
C ARG A 64 28.75 -25.61 16.89
N LEU A 65 29.14 -24.55 16.18
CA LEU A 65 28.49 -23.24 16.28
C LEU A 65 27.02 -23.28 15.81
N ILE A 66 26.74 -24.02 14.75
CA ILE A 66 25.41 -24.14 14.16
C ILE A 66 24.58 -25.30 14.71
N ALA A 67 25.15 -26.14 15.57
CA ALA A 67 24.44 -27.23 16.22
C ALA A 67 23.53 -26.74 17.35
N ILE A 68 22.54 -25.94 16.99
CA ILE A 68 21.56 -25.34 17.90
C ILE A 68 20.17 -25.95 17.70
N ASP A 69 19.31 -25.81 18.70
CA ASP A 69 17.94 -26.35 18.66
C ASP A 69 16.96 -25.47 17.87
N ASN A 70 17.35 -24.24 17.55
CA ASN A 70 16.48 -23.19 16.99
C ASN A 70 15.17 -22.96 17.78
N ARG A 71 15.17 -23.30 19.07
CA ARG A 71 14.07 -23.13 20.02
C ARG A 71 14.43 -22.15 21.13
N SER A 72 15.40 -22.51 21.96
CA SER A 72 15.95 -21.62 23.00
C SER A 72 16.94 -20.64 22.41
N GLN A 73 17.79 -21.09 21.49
CA GLN A 73 18.74 -20.29 20.71
C GLN A 73 18.24 -20.18 19.28
N VAL A 74 18.47 -19.03 18.65
CA VAL A 74 18.09 -18.80 17.24
C VAL A 74 19.26 -18.27 16.47
N LEU A 75 19.54 -18.91 15.34
CA LEU A 75 20.58 -18.50 14.42
C LEU A 75 20.00 -18.40 13.00
N LEU A 76 20.02 -17.22 12.44
CA LEU A 76 19.52 -16.92 11.10
C LEU A 76 20.70 -16.76 10.13
N VAL A 77 20.51 -17.25 8.91
CA VAL A 77 21.37 -16.94 7.77
C VAL A 77 20.66 -16.02 6.80
N ALA A 78 21.44 -15.17 6.14
CA ALA A 78 20.99 -14.39 4.99
C ALA A 78 21.55 -15.04 3.72
N GLU A 79 20.63 -15.51 2.85
CA GLU A 79 20.96 -16.24 1.64
C GLU A 79 20.52 -15.50 0.39
N ARG A 80 21.38 -15.50 -0.65
CA ARG A 80 21.03 -15.03 -1.99
C ARG A 80 21.85 -15.80 -3.02
N ALA A 81 21.20 -16.26 -4.09
CA ALA A 81 21.84 -17.00 -5.19
C ALA A 81 22.71 -18.19 -4.72
N GLY A 82 22.26 -18.88 -3.68
CA GLY A 82 22.97 -20.05 -3.11
C GLY A 82 24.19 -19.70 -2.24
N ALA A 83 24.51 -18.44 -2.05
CA ALA A 83 25.59 -17.99 -1.18
C ALA A 83 25.06 -17.42 0.14
N LEU A 84 25.72 -17.69 1.26
CA LEU A 84 25.42 -17.07 2.54
C LEU A 84 26.20 -15.76 2.69
N TRP A 85 25.50 -14.69 3.04
CA TRP A 85 26.04 -13.34 3.15
C TRP A 85 26.11 -12.84 4.59
N ALA A 86 25.34 -13.46 5.47
CA ALA A 86 25.40 -13.15 6.89
C ALA A 86 24.94 -14.33 7.75
N LEU A 87 25.41 -14.32 8.99
CA LEU A 87 24.98 -15.17 10.09
C LEU A 87 24.72 -14.28 11.29
N ALA A 88 23.55 -14.33 11.89
CA ALA A 88 23.24 -13.59 13.10
C ALA A 88 22.31 -14.41 14.00
N GLY A 89 22.45 -14.27 15.31
CA GLY A 89 21.60 -15.00 16.23
C GLY A 89 21.59 -14.43 17.62
N TYR A 90 20.70 -14.98 18.45
CA TYR A 90 20.68 -14.69 19.87
C TYR A 90 20.83 -15.97 20.72
N TYR A 91 21.46 -15.82 21.87
CA TYR A 91 21.75 -16.86 22.84
C TYR A 91 21.19 -16.42 24.21
N PRO A 92 20.26 -17.17 24.83
CA PRO A 92 19.68 -16.80 26.13
C PRO A 92 20.76 -16.67 27.20
N SER A 93 20.61 -15.70 28.08
CA SER A 93 21.49 -15.53 29.23
C SER A 93 21.21 -16.61 30.27
N GLU A 94 22.24 -17.25 30.79
CA GLU A 94 22.12 -18.25 31.88
C GLU A 94 21.57 -17.60 33.18
N SER A 95 21.78 -16.30 33.36
CA SER A 95 21.42 -15.57 34.58
C SER A 95 20.05 -14.89 34.50
N ALA A 96 19.40 -14.76 33.32
CA ALA A 96 18.14 -14.07 33.16
C ALA A 96 17.34 -14.62 31.96
N SER A 97 16.25 -15.32 32.23
CA SER A 97 15.44 -16.03 31.22
C SER A 97 14.77 -15.09 30.17
N GLU A 98 14.68 -13.80 30.46
CA GLU A 98 14.07 -12.79 29.57
C GLU A 98 15.12 -11.99 28.77
N ARG A 99 16.40 -12.34 28.86
CA ARG A 99 17.51 -11.67 28.16
C ARG A 99 18.29 -12.65 27.31
N ALA A 100 18.82 -12.16 26.18
CA ALA A 100 19.65 -12.94 25.30
C ALA A 100 20.80 -12.10 24.73
N GLU A 101 21.99 -12.70 24.59
CA GLU A 101 23.08 -12.08 23.88
C GLU A 101 22.86 -12.18 22.37
N VAL A 102 23.02 -11.06 21.64
CA VAL A 102 22.88 -11.01 20.19
C VAL A 102 24.23 -10.80 19.51
N ALA A 103 24.48 -11.53 18.40
CA ALA A 103 25.73 -11.45 17.68
C ALA A 103 25.55 -11.57 16.16
N PHE A 104 26.44 -10.90 15.40
CA PHE A 104 26.34 -10.76 13.95
C PHE A 104 27.69 -11.05 13.28
N ALA A 105 27.63 -11.69 12.09
CA ALA A 105 28.71 -11.80 11.14
C ALA A 105 28.16 -11.51 9.74
N ILE A 106 28.62 -10.46 9.08
CA ILE A 106 28.13 -10.01 7.78
C ILE A 106 29.30 -9.88 6.83
N ALA A 107 29.18 -10.48 5.64
CA ALA A 107 30.18 -10.38 4.58
C ALA A 107 30.54 -8.90 4.30
N ASP A 108 31.82 -8.58 4.17
CA ASP A 108 32.30 -7.19 4.04
C ASP A 108 31.63 -6.47 2.85
N SER A 109 31.38 -7.19 1.75
CA SER A 109 30.69 -6.67 0.56
C SER A 109 29.21 -6.31 0.80
N MET A 110 28.60 -6.79 1.90
CA MET A 110 27.20 -6.56 2.26
C MET A 110 27.00 -5.61 3.42
N GLN A 111 28.10 -5.16 4.02
CA GLN A 111 28.03 -4.12 5.06
C GLN A 111 27.56 -2.77 4.49
N GLY A 112 26.93 -1.95 5.32
CA GLY A 112 26.38 -0.65 4.92
C GLY A 112 25.08 -0.71 4.09
N ARG A 113 24.60 -1.91 3.70
CA ARG A 113 23.36 -2.09 2.90
C ARG A 113 22.11 -2.30 3.75
N GLY A 114 22.22 -2.27 5.10
CA GLY A 114 21.11 -2.43 6.03
C GLY A 114 20.80 -3.89 6.41
N LEU A 115 21.61 -4.88 5.97
CA LEU A 115 21.39 -6.29 6.28
C LEU A 115 21.41 -6.56 7.79
N GLY A 116 22.38 -5.99 8.52
CA GLY A 116 22.48 -6.15 9.98
C GLY A 116 21.23 -5.65 10.71
N THR A 117 20.69 -4.50 10.30
CA THR A 117 19.46 -3.95 10.89
C THR A 117 18.25 -4.85 10.60
N ARG A 118 18.13 -5.40 9.39
CA ARG A 118 17.04 -6.33 9.05
C ARG A 118 17.13 -7.64 9.83
N MET A 119 18.33 -8.16 10.03
CA MET A 119 18.54 -9.34 10.87
C MET A 119 18.22 -9.05 12.34
N LEU A 120 18.61 -7.87 12.86
CA LEU A 120 18.26 -7.44 14.22
C LEU A 120 16.74 -7.34 14.40
N GLU A 121 16.02 -6.69 13.48
CA GLU A 121 14.56 -6.57 13.49
C GLU A 121 13.88 -7.96 13.53
N ARG A 122 14.35 -8.88 12.68
CA ARG A 122 13.79 -10.24 12.62
C ARG A 122 14.10 -11.06 13.88
N LEU A 123 15.32 -10.98 14.41
CA LEU A 123 15.69 -11.63 15.68
C LEU A 123 14.89 -11.06 16.85
N ALA A 124 14.67 -9.74 16.89
CA ALA A 124 13.86 -9.09 17.92
C ALA A 124 12.40 -9.53 17.85
N GLU A 125 11.82 -9.67 16.66
CA GLU A 125 10.46 -10.20 16.47
C GLU A 125 10.35 -11.64 17.00
N ILE A 126 11.24 -12.54 16.59
CA ILE A 126 11.29 -13.92 17.06
C ILE A 126 11.52 -13.99 18.57
N GLY A 127 12.43 -13.15 19.10
CA GLY A 127 12.74 -13.08 20.54
C GLY A 127 11.53 -12.69 21.36
N ARG A 128 10.80 -11.65 20.95
CA ARG A 128 9.55 -11.22 21.63
C ARG A 128 8.50 -12.33 21.67
N ASP A 129 8.29 -13.02 20.55
CA ASP A 129 7.33 -14.13 20.47
C ASP A 129 7.69 -15.28 21.41
N ARG A 130 8.96 -15.35 21.84
CA ARG A 130 9.50 -16.35 22.76
C ARG A 130 9.76 -15.83 24.18
N GLY A 131 9.30 -14.63 24.50
CA GLY A 131 9.40 -14.05 25.85
C GLY A 131 10.72 -13.35 26.16
N ILE A 132 11.62 -13.16 25.18
CA ILE A 132 12.82 -12.34 25.35
C ILE A 132 12.39 -10.87 25.35
N ARG A 133 12.80 -10.13 26.37
CA ARG A 133 12.47 -8.69 26.54
C ARG A 133 13.62 -7.76 26.21
N ALA A 134 14.85 -8.24 26.30
CA ALA A 134 16.03 -7.44 25.99
C ALA A 134 17.13 -8.27 25.31
N PHE A 135 17.85 -7.61 24.39
CA PHE A 135 19.10 -8.12 23.86
C PHE A 135 20.28 -7.42 24.51
N ASP A 136 21.29 -8.20 24.89
CA ASP A 136 22.63 -7.78 25.26
C ASP A 136 23.54 -7.89 24.05
N ALA A 137 24.33 -6.84 23.80
CA ALA A 137 25.36 -6.86 22.75
C ALA A 137 26.67 -6.29 23.30
N PHE A 138 27.79 -6.97 23.00
CA PHE A 138 29.14 -6.51 23.33
C PHE A 138 29.81 -6.02 22.08
N VAL A 139 30.17 -4.75 22.01
CA VAL A 139 30.69 -4.08 20.82
C VAL A 139 32.02 -3.39 21.13
N LEU A 140 33.06 -3.73 20.36
CA LEU A 140 34.34 -3.06 20.48
C LEU A 140 34.23 -1.57 20.17
N GLY A 141 34.90 -0.72 20.94
CA GLY A 141 34.77 0.74 20.91
C GLY A 141 35.04 1.41 19.55
N ASP A 142 35.78 0.73 18.67
CA ASP A 142 36.08 1.16 17.31
C ASP A 142 35.13 0.58 16.24
N ASN A 143 34.17 -0.27 16.63
CA ASN A 143 33.16 -0.82 15.73
C ASN A 143 31.93 0.13 15.64
N LEU A 144 32.15 1.31 15.10
CA LEU A 144 31.12 2.35 14.95
C LEU A 144 29.96 1.87 14.06
N ALA A 145 30.25 1.03 13.06
CA ALA A 145 29.21 0.53 12.16
C ALA A 145 28.15 -0.33 12.90
N MET A 146 28.56 -1.17 13.87
CA MET A 146 27.63 -1.94 14.66
C MET A 146 26.86 -1.06 15.67
N MET A 147 27.54 -0.08 16.28
CA MET A 147 26.89 0.90 17.13
C MET A 147 25.80 1.67 16.37
N ASP A 148 26.06 2.09 15.14
CA ASP A 148 25.06 2.75 14.29
C ASP A 148 23.84 1.87 14.02
N VAL A 149 24.01 0.55 13.81
CA VAL A 149 22.90 -0.39 13.67
C VAL A 149 21.99 -0.34 14.89
N PHE A 150 22.55 -0.35 16.10
CA PHE A 150 21.77 -0.31 17.33
C PHE A 150 21.13 1.05 17.57
N LEU A 151 21.88 2.14 17.43
CA LEU A 151 21.37 3.51 17.61
C LEU A 151 20.23 3.86 16.64
N GLN A 152 20.38 3.44 15.38
CA GLN A 152 19.37 3.72 14.34
C GLN A 152 18.24 2.71 14.30
N SER A 153 18.28 1.65 15.10
CA SER A 153 17.24 0.62 15.14
C SER A 153 15.88 1.20 15.54
N GLY A 154 15.88 2.18 16.45
CA GLY A 154 14.68 2.76 17.06
C GLY A 154 14.26 2.05 18.36
N PHE A 155 14.96 0.99 18.79
CA PHE A 155 14.77 0.40 20.10
C PHE A 155 15.28 1.33 21.22
N THR A 156 14.65 1.28 22.37
CA THR A 156 15.18 1.90 23.58
C THR A 156 16.47 1.18 23.97
N LEU A 157 17.56 1.90 24.11
CA LEU A 157 18.83 1.32 24.45
C LEU A 157 19.51 2.02 25.62
N THR A 158 20.26 1.24 26.42
CA THR A 158 21.23 1.73 27.40
C THR A 158 22.59 1.19 27.03
N GLN A 159 23.65 1.96 27.28
CA GLN A 159 25.01 1.55 26.98
C GLN A 159 25.96 1.90 28.14
N GLY A 160 26.92 1.04 28.38
CA GLY A 160 28.03 1.26 29.28
C GLY A 160 29.35 0.92 28.58
N LEU A 161 30.42 1.65 28.86
CA LEU A 161 31.75 1.34 28.34
C LEU A 161 32.62 0.76 29.45
N ASP A 162 33.08 -0.47 29.23
CA ASP A 162 34.02 -1.14 30.13
C ASP A 162 35.22 -1.70 29.34
N HIS A 163 36.45 -1.34 29.74
CA HIS A 163 37.71 -1.80 29.13
C HIS A 163 37.75 -1.71 27.59
N GLY A 164 37.10 -0.69 26.98
CA GLY A 164 37.07 -0.48 25.52
C GLY A 164 35.99 -1.28 24.78
N VAL A 165 35.10 -1.94 25.51
CA VAL A 165 33.94 -2.67 24.99
C VAL A 165 32.67 -1.98 25.45
N PHE A 166 31.78 -1.63 24.52
CA PHE A 166 30.43 -1.19 24.85
C PHE A 166 29.56 -2.40 25.18
N HIS A 167 28.96 -2.41 26.37
CA HIS A 167 27.83 -3.26 26.68
C HIS A 167 26.55 -2.48 26.36
N VAL A 168 25.83 -2.91 25.33
CA VAL A 168 24.59 -2.31 24.84
C VAL A 168 23.43 -3.22 25.21
N VAL A 169 22.43 -2.65 25.86
CA VAL A 169 21.17 -3.36 26.17
C VAL A 169 20.05 -2.72 25.36
N LEU A 170 19.43 -3.52 24.48
CA LEU A 170 18.30 -3.10 23.64
C LEU A 170 17.02 -3.68 24.24
N GLN A 171 16.06 -2.80 24.60
CA GLN A 171 14.74 -3.22 25.02
C GLN A 171 13.92 -3.57 23.76
N LEU A 172 13.37 -4.79 23.72
CA LEU A 172 12.69 -5.29 22.52
C LEU A 172 11.22 -4.85 22.43
N GLU A 173 10.69 -4.17 23.44
CA GLU A 173 9.34 -3.65 23.40
C GLU A 173 9.16 -2.68 22.21
N PRO A 174 8.13 -2.88 21.36
CA PRO A 174 7.91 -2.01 20.21
C PRO A 174 7.45 -0.63 20.67
N THR A 175 8.29 0.37 20.42
CA THR A 175 7.98 1.79 20.65
C THR A 175 7.54 2.48 19.36
N ASP A 176 6.89 3.64 19.45
CA ASP A 176 6.56 4.47 18.29
C ASP A 176 7.82 4.86 17.50
N ALA A 177 8.93 5.08 18.19
CA ALA A 177 10.23 5.36 17.55
C ALA A 177 10.71 4.17 16.72
N TYR A 178 10.60 2.94 17.26
CA TYR A 178 10.93 1.72 16.52
C TYR A 178 10.00 1.53 15.32
N ALA A 179 8.68 1.67 15.49
CA ALA A 179 7.70 1.51 14.42
C ALA A 179 7.95 2.53 13.29
N THR A 180 8.24 3.78 13.64
CA THR A 180 8.55 4.85 12.68
C THR A 180 9.86 4.55 11.94
N ALA A 181 10.92 4.21 12.63
CA ALA A 181 12.24 3.93 12.04
C ALA A 181 12.20 2.69 11.13
N SER A 182 11.60 1.59 11.59
CA SER A 182 11.45 0.35 10.82
C SER A 182 10.55 0.57 9.59
N GLY A 183 9.43 1.26 9.75
CA GLY A 183 8.53 1.64 8.65
C GLY A 183 9.24 2.50 7.60
N ARG A 184 10.03 3.49 8.00
CA ARG A 184 10.81 4.33 7.07
C ARG A 184 11.88 3.53 6.32
N ARG A 185 12.62 2.64 7.00
CA ARG A 185 13.58 1.74 6.35
C ARG A 185 12.91 0.82 5.33
N ALA A 186 11.76 0.24 5.69
CA ALA A 186 10.99 -0.62 4.79
C ALA A 186 10.53 0.15 3.53
N GLN A 187 10.07 1.39 3.70
CA GLN A 187 9.65 2.26 2.60
C GLN A 187 10.82 2.57 1.66
N LEU A 188 11.97 3.01 2.18
CA LEU A 188 13.15 3.33 1.37
C LEU A 188 13.67 2.11 0.61
N ALA A 189 13.68 0.94 1.24
CA ALA A 189 14.09 -0.32 0.60
C ALA A 189 13.11 -0.72 -0.53
N ALA A 190 11.80 -0.62 -0.28
CA ALA A 190 10.78 -0.87 -1.29
C ALA A 190 10.91 0.12 -2.47
N ALA A 191 11.04 1.42 -2.19
CA ALA A 191 11.23 2.43 -3.22
C ALA A 191 12.48 2.17 -4.07
N SER A 192 13.62 1.82 -3.44
CA SER A 192 14.86 1.47 -4.15
C SER A 192 14.69 0.24 -5.04
N SER A 193 13.90 -0.76 -4.61
CA SER A 193 13.67 -1.99 -5.39
C SER A 193 12.75 -1.77 -6.60
N ILE A 194 11.89 -0.75 -6.56
CA ILE A 194 10.94 -0.41 -7.63
C ILE A 194 11.53 0.58 -8.64
N ARG A 195 12.51 1.39 -8.22
CA ARG A 195 13.13 2.42 -9.08
C ARG A 195 13.59 1.90 -10.46
N PRO A 196 14.25 0.74 -10.60
CA PRO A 196 14.68 0.24 -11.91
C PRO A 196 13.57 -0.01 -12.92
N PHE A 197 12.31 -0.16 -12.47
CA PHE A 197 11.17 -0.26 -13.38
C PHE A 197 10.83 1.07 -14.04
N PHE A 198 10.85 2.16 -13.27
CA PHE A 198 10.39 3.48 -13.74
C PHE A 198 11.50 4.39 -14.21
N GLU A 199 12.73 4.19 -13.73
CA GLU A 199 13.90 5.03 -14.01
C GLU A 199 15.06 4.23 -14.67
N PRO A 200 14.80 3.36 -15.66
CA PRO A 200 15.86 2.57 -16.28
C PRO A 200 16.70 3.42 -17.22
N SER A 201 18.01 3.15 -17.26
CA SER A 201 18.94 3.70 -18.27
C SER A 201 19.03 2.81 -19.51
N SER A 202 18.62 1.54 -19.41
CA SER A 202 18.63 0.57 -20.51
C SER A 202 17.44 -0.39 -20.41
N ILE A 203 16.78 -0.65 -21.54
CA ILE A 203 15.63 -1.55 -21.66
C ILE A 203 15.88 -2.60 -22.73
N ALA A 204 15.74 -3.89 -22.38
CA ALA A 204 15.66 -4.99 -23.33
C ALA A 204 14.20 -5.40 -23.57
N VAL A 205 13.76 -5.50 -24.82
CA VAL A 205 12.43 -6.01 -25.19
C VAL A 205 12.58 -7.39 -25.79
N VAL A 206 12.21 -8.44 -25.04
CA VAL A 206 12.33 -9.83 -25.45
C VAL A 206 11.04 -10.32 -26.11
N GLY A 207 11.15 -10.81 -27.35
CA GLY A 207 9.99 -11.19 -28.15
C GLY A 207 9.48 -10.08 -29.06
N ALA A 208 10.26 -9.01 -29.27
CA ALA A 208 9.98 -8.03 -30.31
C ALA A 208 10.08 -8.67 -31.71
N ASN A 209 9.09 -8.44 -32.58
CA ASN A 209 9.00 -9.05 -33.88
C ASN A 209 9.25 -8.01 -35.02
N ARG A 210 9.63 -8.49 -36.19
CA ARG A 210 9.73 -7.65 -37.42
C ARG A 210 8.37 -7.20 -37.94
N GLN A 211 7.31 -7.95 -37.65
CA GLN A 211 5.95 -7.65 -38.11
C GLN A 211 5.25 -6.72 -37.09
N ALA A 212 4.60 -5.68 -37.62
CA ALA A 212 3.71 -4.83 -36.83
C ALA A 212 2.49 -5.61 -36.34
N GLY A 213 1.88 -5.16 -35.22
CA GLY A 213 0.70 -5.79 -34.64
C GLY A 213 0.98 -6.91 -33.60
N HIS A 214 2.25 -7.29 -33.43
CA HIS A 214 2.64 -8.13 -32.30
C HIS A 214 2.92 -7.27 -31.05
N ILE A 215 2.52 -7.75 -29.86
CA ILE A 215 2.64 -7.00 -28.62
C ILE A 215 4.07 -6.50 -28.36
N GLY A 216 5.09 -7.33 -28.58
CA GLY A 216 6.49 -6.93 -28.42
C GLY A 216 6.93 -5.83 -29.37
N SER A 217 6.42 -5.82 -30.61
CA SER A 217 6.69 -4.76 -31.58
C SER A 217 6.02 -3.45 -31.23
N GLU A 218 4.80 -3.52 -30.70
CA GLU A 218 4.06 -2.35 -30.20
C GLU A 218 4.77 -1.72 -28.99
N ILE A 219 5.26 -2.52 -28.04
CA ILE A 219 6.03 -2.03 -26.90
C ILE A 219 7.32 -1.35 -27.36
N LEU A 220 8.04 -1.97 -28.31
CA LEU A 220 9.25 -1.37 -28.86
C LEU A 220 8.97 -0.03 -29.55
N ARG A 221 7.87 0.04 -30.32
CA ARG A 221 7.40 1.26 -30.95
C ARG A 221 7.05 2.33 -29.92
N ASN A 222 6.25 1.96 -28.91
CA ASN A 222 5.79 2.89 -27.87
C ASN A 222 6.95 3.49 -27.07
N LEU A 223 7.98 2.71 -26.72
CA LEU A 223 9.19 3.20 -26.08
C LEU A 223 9.95 4.22 -26.95
N ARG A 224 9.98 4.02 -28.26
CA ARG A 224 10.60 4.99 -29.20
C ARG A 224 9.77 6.25 -29.37
N GLU A 225 8.46 6.11 -29.58
CA GLU A 225 7.54 7.24 -29.80
C GLU A 225 7.34 8.10 -28.55
N SER A 226 7.36 7.50 -27.34
CA SER A 226 7.38 8.26 -26.09
C SER A 226 8.66 9.07 -25.89
N GLY A 227 9.72 8.75 -26.64
CA GLY A 227 11.02 9.41 -26.55
C GLY A 227 11.85 8.94 -25.36
N PHE A 228 11.85 7.63 -25.08
CA PHE A 228 12.69 7.02 -24.04
C PHE A 228 14.15 7.50 -24.15
N ARG A 229 14.73 7.91 -23.03
CA ARG A 229 16.04 8.58 -23.00
C ARG A 229 17.24 7.64 -22.89
N GLY A 230 17.01 6.36 -22.57
CA GLY A 230 18.04 5.35 -22.39
C GLY A 230 18.33 4.51 -23.64
N THR A 231 19.12 3.46 -23.45
CA THR A 231 19.42 2.47 -24.50
C THR A 231 18.26 1.49 -24.63
N LEU A 232 17.74 1.31 -25.85
CA LEU A 232 16.65 0.39 -26.17
C LEU A 232 17.16 -0.73 -27.10
N THR A 233 17.04 -1.99 -26.63
CA THR A 233 17.59 -3.14 -27.32
C THR A 233 16.52 -4.22 -27.53
N PRO A 234 16.12 -4.54 -28.77
CA PRO A 234 15.28 -5.69 -29.02
C PRO A 234 16.07 -7.01 -28.92
N VAL A 235 15.41 -8.06 -28.42
CA VAL A 235 15.96 -9.42 -28.36
C VAL A 235 15.10 -10.32 -29.23
N HIS A 236 15.74 -10.98 -30.24
CA HIS A 236 15.08 -11.85 -31.18
C HIS A 236 16.04 -12.95 -31.66
N PRO A 237 15.67 -14.26 -31.60
CA PRO A 237 16.63 -15.37 -31.83
C PRO A 237 17.19 -15.44 -33.23
N HIS A 238 16.55 -14.82 -34.25
CA HIS A 238 16.91 -14.98 -35.67
C HIS A 238 17.01 -13.66 -36.45
N ALA A 239 16.82 -12.52 -35.76
CA ALA A 239 16.84 -11.22 -36.46
C ALA A 239 17.98 -10.35 -35.96
N ASP A 240 18.77 -9.80 -36.87
CA ASP A 240 19.83 -8.84 -36.55
C ASP A 240 19.30 -7.43 -36.35
N ILE A 241 18.16 -7.11 -36.97
CA ILE A 241 17.51 -5.80 -36.87
C ILE A 241 16.01 -5.98 -36.64
N VAL A 242 15.48 -5.33 -35.60
CA VAL A 242 14.05 -5.25 -35.28
C VAL A 242 13.67 -3.79 -34.99
N GLY A 243 12.64 -3.28 -35.66
CA GLY A 243 12.19 -1.90 -35.51
C GLY A 243 13.27 -0.85 -35.85
N GLY A 244 14.27 -1.19 -36.70
CA GLY A 244 15.37 -0.31 -37.03
C GLY A 244 16.50 -0.23 -35.99
N LEU A 245 16.45 -1.09 -34.96
CA LEU A 245 17.48 -1.21 -33.94
C LEU A 245 18.24 -2.52 -34.09
N GLN A 246 19.51 -2.55 -33.68
CA GLN A 246 20.30 -3.77 -33.59
C GLN A 246 19.64 -4.70 -32.56
N ALA A 247 19.36 -5.94 -32.98
CA ALA A 247 18.82 -6.98 -32.14
C ALA A 247 19.89 -7.99 -31.75
N TYR A 248 19.69 -8.68 -30.62
CA TYR A 248 20.57 -9.72 -30.13
C TYR A 248 19.80 -11.03 -29.93
N PRO A 249 20.44 -12.20 -30.10
CA PRO A 249 19.75 -13.49 -29.97
C PRO A 249 19.20 -13.74 -28.57
N THR A 250 19.95 -13.38 -27.53
CA THR A 250 19.56 -13.53 -26.11
C THR A 250 19.87 -12.26 -25.33
N VAL A 251 19.32 -12.13 -24.13
CA VAL A 251 19.62 -11.00 -23.23
C VAL A 251 21.09 -11.00 -22.81
N ARG A 252 21.72 -12.18 -22.71
CA ARG A 252 23.17 -12.34 -22.38
C ARG A 252 24.08 -11.68 -23.40
N ASP A 253 23.69 -11.70 -24.68
CA ASP A 253 24.52 -11.20 -25.78
C ASP A 253 24.51 -9.67 -25.89
N ILE A 254 23.62 -8.98 -25.19
CA ILE A 254 23.53 -7.50 -25.20
C ILE A 254 24.83 -6.92 -24.60
N PRO A 255 25.52 -5.99 -25.28
CA PRO A 255 26.66 -5.29 -24.69
C PRO A 255 26.23 -4.36 -23.55
N GLY A 256 27.05 -4.28 -22.49
CA GLY A 256 26.78 -3.41 -21.32
C GLY A 256 25.66 -3.93 -20.42
N ASP A 257 25.21 -3.08 -19.49
CA ASP A 257 24.21 -3.45 -18.50
C ASP A 257 22.78 -3.31 -19.05
N VAL A 258 21.86 -4.11 -18.51
CA VAL A 258 20.44 -4.06 -18.77
C VAL A 258 19.70 -3.80 -17.45
N ASP A 259 19.06 -2.63 -17.31
CA ASP A 259 18.32 -2.29 -16.11
C ASP A 259 16.95 -2.96 -16.05
N LEU A 260 16.23 -2.94 -17.20
CA LEU A 260 14.88 -3.47 -17.31
C LEU A 260 14.75 -4.43 -18.49
N ALA A 261 14.23 -5.63 -18.24
CA ALA A 261 13.79 -6.55 -19.29
C ALA A 261 12.26 -6.60 -19.37
N VAL A 262 11.70 -6.39 -20.56
CA VAL A 262 10.27 -6.53 -20.85
C VAL A 262 10.09 -7.78 -21.71
N ILE A 263 9.42 -8.80 -21.15
CA ILE A 263 9.32 -10.14 -21.71
C ILE A 263 7.93 -10.36 -22.32
N VAL A 264 7.90 -10.71 -23.59
CA VAL A 264 6.70 -10.91 -24.41
C VAL A 264 6.85 -12.18 -25.27
N VAL A 265 7.22 -13.28 -24.64
CA VAL A 265 7.33 -14.59 -25.31
C VAL A 265 6.23 -15.53 -24.78
N PRO A 266 5.90 -16.65 -25.47
CA PRO A 266 4.97 -17.64 -24.93
C PRO A 266 5.35 -18.08 -23.51
N ALA A 267 4.36 -18.31 -22.64
CA ALA A 267 4.59 -18.60 -21.21
C ALA A 267 5.61 -19.73 -20.95
N ILE A 268 5.58 -20.76 -21.81
CA ILE A 268 6.49 -21.92 -21.69
C ILE A 268 7.98 -21.54 -21.86
N ASN A 269 8.28 -20.45 -22.56
CA ASN A 269 9.64 -19.99 -22.81
C ASN A 269 10.09 -18.90 -21.81
N VAL A 270 9.19 -18.40 -20.97
CA VAL A 270 9.52 -17.30 -20.05
C VAL A 270 10.60 -17.68 -19.07
N ASN A 271 10.53 -18.87 -18.47
CA ASN A 271 11.50 -19.30 -17.44
C ASN A 271 12.92 -19.43 -18.00
N ASP A 272 13.09 -19.79 -19.26
CA ASP A 272 14.42 -19.81 -19.95
C ASP A 272 14.95 -18.38 -20.15
N VAL A 273 14.07 -17.45 -20.56
CA VAL A 273 14.44 -16.03 -20.72
C VAL A 273 14.77 -15.40 -19.36
N ILE A 274 14.09 -15.80 -18.29
CA ILE A 274 14.44 -15.38 -16.93
C ILE A 274 15.86 -15.81 -16.58
N ASP A 275 16.24 -17.04 -16.85
CA ASP A 275 17.62 -17.52 -16.59
C ASP A 275 18.66 -16.67 -17.35
N ASP A 276 18.36 -16.26 -18.57
CA ASP A 276 19.22 -15.33 -19.33
C ASP A 276 19.29 -13.94 -18.69
N CYS A 277 18.15 -13.40 -18.24
CA CYS A 277 18.10 -12.12 -17.52
C CYS A 277 18.90 -12.16 -16.23
N LEU A 278 18.76 -13.22 -15.45
CA LEU A 278 19.47 -13.40 -14.18
C LEU A 278 20.99 -13.53 -14.41
N ALA A 279 21.42 -14.30 -15.41
CA ALA A 279 22.83 -14.43 -15.77
C ALA A 279 23.44 -13.11 -16.29
N LYS A 280 22.62 -12.26 -16.93
CA LYS A 280 23.01 -10.91 -17.38
C LYS A 280 23.10 -9.90 -16.23
N GLY A 281 22.44 -10.16 -15.11
CA GLY A 281 22.35 -9.24 -13.99
C GLY A 281 21.30 -8.14 -14.18
N VAL A 282 20.20 -8.45 -14.89
CA VAL A 282 19.05 -7.52 -15.07
C VAL A 282 18.49 -7.12 -13.70
N LYS A 283 18.22 -5.82 -13.50
CA LYS A 283 17.79 -5.28 -12.20
C LYS A 283 16.30 -5.43 -11.95
N ALA A 284 15.48 -5.35 -13.02
CA ALA A 284 14.02 -5.43 -12.94
C ALA A 284 13.44 -6.14 -14.17
N ILE A 285 12.35 -6.87 -13.99
CA ILE A 285 11.73 -7.67 -15.04
C ILE A 285 10.23 -7.41 -15.10
N VAL A 286 9.70 -7.12 -16.30
CA VAL A 286 8.26 -7.04 -16.57
C VAL A 286 7.87 -8.20 -17.46
N VAL A 287 6.95 -9.06 -17.03
CA VAL A 287 6.44 -10.18 -17.83
C VAL A 287 5.02 -9.85 -18.29
N ILE A 288 4.90 -9.51 -19.57
CA ILE A 288 3.61 -9.22 -20.22
C ILE A 288 2.83 -10.50 -20.48
N SER A 289 3.52 -11.58 -20.78
CA SER A 289 2.97 -12.87 -21.20
C SER A 289 1.91 -13.38 -20.23
N ALA A 290 0.78 -13.85 -20.77
CA ALA A 290 -0.25 -14.61 -20.08
C ALA A 290 -0.01 -16.12 -20.19
N GLY A 291 -0.79 -16.93 -19.45
CA GLY A 291 -0.65 -18.39 -19.43
C GLY A 291 -0.02 -18.92 -18.15
N PHE A 292 -0.12 -18.17 -17.07
CA PHE A 292 0.38 -18.49 -15.73
C PHE A 292 -0.75 -18.85 -14.75
N GLY A 293 -0.74 -18.35 -13.54
CA GLY A 293 -1.70 -18.73 -12.49
C GLY A 293 -3.17 -18.56 -12.88
N GLU A 294 -3.51 -17.69 -13.81
CA GLU A 294 -4.85 -17.53 -14.38
C GLU A 294 -5.27 -18.65 -15.35
N ALA A 295 -4.31 -19.40 -15.87
CA ALA A 295 -4.55 -20.48 -16.86
C ALA A 295 -4.73 -21.88 -16.25
N GLY A 296 -4.90 -21.96 -14.91
CA GLY A 296 -5.10 -23.22 -14.20
C GLY A 296 -3.82 -23.88 -13.69
N GLU A 297 -3.88 -25.15 -13.31
CA GLU A 297 -2.79 -25.85 -12.57
C GLU A 297 -1.45 -25.83 -13.29
N GLY A 298 -1.41 -26.07 -14.60
CA GLY A 298 -0.14 -26.02 -15.38
C GLY A 298 0.47 -24.64 -15.40
N GLY A 299 -0.33 -23.59 -15.54
CA GLY A 299 0.12 -22.21 -15.49
C GLY A 299 0.57 -21.80 -14.08
N GLN A 300 -0.09 -22.33 -13.05
CA GLN A 300 0.30 -22.10 -11.65
C GLN A 300 1.69 -22.69 -11.36
N ALA A 301 1.99 -23.87 -11.88
CA ALA A 301 3.31 -24.48 -11.74
C ALA A 301 4.41 -23.62 -12.38
N LEU A 302 4.18 -23.11 -13.61
CA LEU A 302 5.10 -22.18 -14.27
C LEU A 302 5.31 -20.89 -13.47
N GLN A 303 4.25 -20.34 -12.86
CA GLN A 303 4.36 -19.15 -12.02
C GLN A 303 5.13 -19.40 -10.75
N LEU A 304 4.96 -20.55 -10.09
CA LEU A 304 5.72 -20.90 -8.88
C LEU A 304 7.21 -21.05 -9.18
N GLU A 305 7.56 -21.69 -10.30
CA GLU A 305 8.95 -21.79 -10.76
C GLU A 305 9.56 -20.40 -11.03
N LEU A 306 8.83 -19.55 -11.75
CA LEU A 306 9.21 -18.16 -12.01
C LEU A 306 9.50 -17.40 -10.71
N VAL A 307 8.58 -17.47 -9.74
CA VAL A 307 8.71 -16.79 -8.45
C VAL A 307 9.93 -17.30 -7.67
N GLU A 308 10.17 -18.59 -7.67
CA GLU A 308 11.33 -19.17 -6.96
C GLU A 308 12.66 -18.71 -7.59
N LYS A 309 12.76 -18.68 -8.92
CA LYS A 309 13.95 -18.21 -9.64
C LYS A 309 14.26 -16.73 -9.30
N ILE A 310 13.27 -15.84 -9.41
CA ILE A 310 13.49 -14.40 -9.14
C ILE A 310 13.81 -14.13 -7.67
N ARG A 311 13.15 -14.83 -6.73
CA ARG A 311 13.41 -14.68 -5.30
C ARG A 311 14.80 -15.15 -4.92
N THR A 312 15.22 -16.30 -5.41
CA THR A 312 16.57 -16.83 -5.18
C THR A 312 17.65 -15.88 -5.69
N ALA A 313 17.42 -15.26 -6.86
CA ALA A 313 18.34 -14.27 -7.42
C ALA A 313 18.21 -12.86 -6.78
N GLY A 314 17.14 -12.61 -6.03
CA GLY A 314 16.86 -11.31 -5.42
C GLY A 314 16.51 -10.20 -6.42
N VAL A 315 15.91 -10.55 -7.56
CA VAL A 315 15.44 -9.62 -8.61
C VAL A 315 13.94 -9.42 -8.46
N ARG A 316 13.45 -8.21 -8.80
CA ARG A 316 12.03 -7.89 -8.70
C ARG A 316 11.32 -8.09 -10.04
N LEU A 317 10.02 -8.47 -9.98
CA LEU A 317 9.21 -8.77 -11.14
C LEU A 317 7.82 -8.12 -11.04
N ILE A 318 7.38 -7.45 -12.14
CA ILE A 318 5.99 -7.02 -12.37
C ILE A 318 5.32 -7.99 -13.36
N GLY A 319 4.10 -8.40 -13.04
CA GLY A 319 3.32 -9.39 -13.78
C GLY A 319 3.39 -10.78 -13.12
N PRO A 320 3.32 -11.89 -13.86
CA PRO A 320 2.98 -12.01 -15.29
C PRO A 320 1.54 -11.58 -15.61
N ASN A 321 1.12 -11.72 -16.88
CA ASN A 321 -0.22 -11.40 -17.34
C ASN A 321 -0.57 -9.92 -17.06
N CYS A 322 0.27 -9.00 -17.44
CA CYS A 322 0.12 -7.57 -17.22
C CYS A 322 0.19 -6.77 -18.53
N MET A 323 -0.14 -5.50 -18.45
CA MET A 323 -0.07 -4.58 -19.60
C MET A 323 1.28 -3.87 -19.70
N GLY A 324 2.03 -3.83 -18.59
CA GLY A 324 3.30 -3.11 -18.49
C GLY A 324 3.24 -1.86 -17.62
N ILE A 325 4.19 -0.95 -17.86
CA ILE A 325 4.42 0.24 -17.04
C ILE A 325 4.61 1.49 -17.90
N ILE A 326 4.26 2.65 -17.32
CA ILE A 326 4.53 3.98 -17.88
C ILE A 326 5.18 4.87 -16.83
N ASN A 327 6.16 5.67 -17.24
CA ASN A 327 6.65 6.83 -16.51
C ASN A 327 6.69 8.03 -17.47
N THR A 328 5.94 9.08 -17.16
CA THR A 328 5.83 10.27 -17.99
C THR A 328 6.93 11.29 -17.72
N ASP A 329 7.82 11.03 -16.73
CA ASP A 329 8.93 11.93 -16.42
C ASP A 329 9.75 12.25 -17.67
N PRO A 330 9.93 13.55 -18.04
CA PRO A 330 10.75 13.96 -19.18
C PRO A 330 12.20 13.46 -19.13
N ALA A 331 12.72 13.09 -17.95
CA ALA A 331 14.04 12.51 -17.80
C ALA A 331 14.13 11.07 -18.31
N PHE A 332 13.02 10.31 -18.27
CA PHE A 332 12.99 8.89 -18.63
C PHE A 332 12.07 8.58 -19.81
N ARG A 333 10.80 9.02 -19.76
CA ARG A 333 9.78 8.80 -20.80
C ARG A 333 9.56 7.33 -21.15
N VAL A 334 9.32 6.51 -20.16
CA VAL A 334 9.09 5.08 -20.34
C VAL A 334 7.63 4.82 -20.74
N ASN A 335 7.43 4.15 -21.88
CA ASN A 335 6.14 3.54 -22.25
C ASN A 335 6.38 2.06 -22.59
N ALA A 336 6.60 1.25 -21.59
CA ALA A 336 6.77 -0.20 -21.72
C ALA A 336 5.41 -0.93 -21.64
N THR A 337 4.40 -0.41 -22.36
CA THR A 337 3.07 -1.01 -22.51
C THR A 337 2.74 -1.21 -23.99
N PHE A 338 1.72 -2.02 -24.27
CA PHE A 338 1.14 -2.14 -25.60
C PHE A 338 -0.07 -1.20 -25.82
N SER A 339 -0.24 -0.18 -24.96
CA SER A 339 -1.28 0.84 -25.12
C SER A 339 -1.02 1.70 -26.38
N PRO A 340 -2.05 1.97 -27.19
CA PRO A 340 -1.91 2.89 -28.32
C PRO A 340 -1.82 4.36 -27.89
N VAL A 341 -2.06 4.67 -26.61
CA VAL A 341 -2.05 6.03 -26.07
C VAL A 341 -0.99 6.19 -25.01
N TYR A 342 -0.37 7.38 -24.97
CA TYR A 342 0.55 7.82 -23.93
C TYR A 342 -0.09 9.00 -23.20
N PRO A 343 -0.36 8.88 -21.89
CA PRO A 343 -1.07 9.93 -21.15
C PRO A 343 -0.22 11.20 -21.02
N PRO A 344 -0.85 12.37 -20.84
CA PRO A 344 -0.14 13.60 -20.54
C PRO A 344 0.61 13.50 -19.22
N GLU A 345 1.72 14.24 -19.13
CA GLU A 345 2.47 14.38 -17.88
C GLU A 345 1.61 14.99 -16.79
N GLY A 346 1.74 14.47 -15.56
CA GLY A 346 1.01 14.97 -14.40
C GLY A 346 1.48 14.40 -13.06
N ARG A 347 0.62 14.47 -12.07
CA ARG A 347 0.97 14.21 -10.67
C ARG A 347 0.18 13.07 -10.03
N ILE A 348 -0.49 12.26 -10.84
CA ILE A 348 -1.30 11.12 -10.38
C ILE A 348 -0.60 9.82 -10.76
N ALA A 349 -0.29 8.98 -9.78
CA ALA A 349 0.19 7.62 -10.02
C ALA A 349 -0.98 6.63 -10.00
N PHE A 350 -0.95 5.63 -10.86
CA PHE A 350 -2.03 4.65 -10.96
C PHE A 350 -1.53 3.21 -11.07
N SER A 351 -2.07 2.34 -10.22
CA SER A 351 -1.86 0.88 -10.30
C SER A 351 -3.15 0.13 -10.59
N THR A 352 -3.08 -0.83 -11.52
CA THR A 352 -4.18 -1.74 -11.83
C THR A 352 -3.74 -3.20 -11.80
N GLN A 353 -4.63 -4.07 -11.30
CA GLN A 353 -4.46 -5.52 -11.38
C GLN A 353 -5.03 -6.10 -12.69
N SER A 354 -5.81 -5.31 -13.44
CA SER A 354 -6.41 -5.71 -14.72
C SER A 354 -5.67 -5.06 -15.89
N GLY A 355 -5.15 -5.89 -16.81
CA GLY A 355 -4.48 -5.41 -18.04
C GLY A 355 -5.45 -4.75 -19.00
N ALA A 356 -6.57 -5.40 -19.33
CA ALA A 356 -7.57 -4.88 -20.26
C ALA A 356 -8.19 -3.56 -19.79
N LEU A 357 -8.48 -3.45 -18.50
CA LEU A 357 -9.02 -2.23 -17.91
C LEU A 357 -7.99 -1.09 -17.97
N GLY A 358 -6.70 -1.41 -17.87
CA GLY A 358 -5.63 -0.43 -18.01
C GLY A 358 -5.66 0.31 -19.35
N LEU A 359 -5.95 -0.39 -20.45
CA LEU A 359 -6.11 0.24 -21.77
C LEU A 359 -7.24 1.28 -21.79
N ALA A 360 -8.42 0.88 -21.29
CA ALA A 360 -9.59 1.77 -21.23
C ALA A 360 -9.34 2.98 -20.33
N ILE A 361 -8.61 2.79 -19.23
CA ILE A 361 -8.26 3.86 -18.31
C ILE A 361 -7.29 4.85 -18.95
N LEU A 362 -6.23 4.36 -19.62
CA LEU A 362 -5.27 5.26 -20.27
C LEU A 362 -5.92 6.09 -21.40
N ASP A 363 -6.85 5.51 -22.15
CA ASP A 363 -7.66 6.24 -23.12
C ASP A 363 -8.56 7.29 -22.43
N TYR A 364 -9.23 6.91 -21.34
CA TYR A 364 -10.11 7.80 -20.57
C TYR A 364 -9.36 9.01 -20.00
N VAL A 365 -8.24 8.80 -19.30
CA VAL A 365 -7.45 9.89 -18.71
C VAL A 365 -6.85 10.80 -19.78
N THR A 366 -6.46 10.24 -20.93
CA THR A 366 -5.92 11.01 -22.06
C THR A 366 -6.99 11.92 -22.65
N ARG A 367 -8.21 11.39 -22.90
CA ARG A 367 -9.35 12.18 -23.40
C ARG A 367 -9.76 13.30 -22.42
N LEU A 368 -9.66 13.05 -21.13
CA LEU A 368 -9.99 14.05 -20.10
C LEU A 368 -8.82 14.98 -19.77
N ASN A 369 -7.68 14.81 -20.43
CA ASN A 369 -6.43 15.53 -20.13
C ASN A 369 -6.04 15.46 -18.65
N ILE A 370 -6.25 14.29 -18.01
CA ILE A 370 -5.80 14.02 -16.65
C ILE A 370 -4.34 13.56 -16.72
N GLY A 371 -3.45 14.33 -16.12
CA GLY A 371 -2.02 14.05 -16.14
C GLY A 371 -1.65 12.91 -15.20
N ILE A 372 -0.87 11.96 -15.71
CA ILE A 372 -0.34 10.80 -14.97
C ILE A 372 1.16 10.99 -14.74
N SER A 373 1.65 10.73 -13.53
CA SER A 373 3.09 10.68 -13.25
C SER A 373 3.66 9.32 -13.66
N SER A 374 3.01 8.25 -13.23
CA SER A 374 3.39 6.88 -13.58
C SER A 374 2.19 5.93 -13.52
N PHE A 375 2.29 4.82 -14.29
CA PHE A 375 1.27 3.79 -14.37
C PHE A 375 1.92 2.41 -14.25
N ALA A 376 1.27 1.49 -13.52
CA ALA A 376 1.68 0.09 -13.43
C ALA A 376 0.48 -0.85 -13.54
N SER A 377 0.50 -1.74 -14.54
CA SER A 377 -0.35 -2.92 -14.55
C SER A 377 0.43 -4.07 -13.93
N ILE A 378 -0.04 -4.59 -12.80
CA ILE A 378 0.69 -5.63 -12.04
C ILE A 378 0.21 -7.06 -12.30
N GLY A 379 -0.84 -7.23 -13.11
CA GLY A 379 -1.34 -8.54 -13.52
C GLY A 379 -1.59 -9.49 -12.36
N ASN A 380 -1.01 -10.70 -12.44
CA ASN A 380 -1.10 -11.72 -11.40
C ASN A 380 -0.41 -11.34 -10.07
N LYS A 381 0.41 -10.25 -10.06
CA LYS A 381 1.19 -9.76 -8.91
C LYS A 381 2.00 -10.87 -8.21
N ALA A 382 2.74 -11.63 -9.02
CA ALA A 382 3.51 -12.76 -8.52
C ALA A 382 4.63 -12.34 -7.53
N ASP A 383 5.17 -11.11 -7.67
CA ASP A 383 6.15 -10.51 -6.76
C ASP A 383 5.76 -9.08 -6.38
N VAL A 384 5.91 -8.10 -7.28
CA VAL A 384 5.57 -6.69 -7.00
C VAL A 384 4.06 -6.54 -6.85
N SER A 385 3.66 -5.89 -5.77
CA SER A 385 2.27 -5.64 -5.39
C SER A 385 1.96 -4.15 -5.26
N GLY A 386 0.69 -3.80 -5.06
CA GLY A 386 0.29 -2.44 -4.74
C GLY A 386 0.98 -1.87 -3.50
N ASN A 387 1.34 -2.72 -2.54
CA ASN A 387 2.06 -2.32 -1.33
C ASN A 387 3.46 -1.77 -1.63
N ASP A 388 4.15 -2.35 -2.61
CA ASP A 388 5.47 -1.89 -3.03
C ASP A 388 5.38 -0.57 -3.79
N LEU A 389 4.40 -0.46 -4.68
CA LEU A 389 4.14 0.75 -5.48
C LEU A 389 3.72 1.94 -4.62
N ILE A 390 2.82 1.76 -3.64
CA ILE A 390 2.43 2.84 -2.71
C ILE A 390 3.67 3.38 -1.98
N GLN A 391 4.59 2.50 -1.55
CA GLN A 391 5.81 2.92 -0.86
C GLN A 391 6.78 3.66 -1.79
N TYR A 392 6.89 3.25 -3.07
CA TYR A 392 7.67 3.97 -4.07
C TYR A 392 7.10 5.38 -4.32
N TRP A 393 5.79 5.47 -4.58
CA TRP A 393 5.13 6.75 -4.83
C TRP A 393 5.07 7.67 -3.63
N ALA A 394 5.16 7.15 -2.41
CA ALA A 394 5.22 7.96 -1.21
C ALA A 394 6.40 8.94 -1.22
N ASP A 395 7.54 8.52 -1.75
CA ASP A 395 8.77 9.31 -1.83
C ASP A 395 8.97 9.98 -3.22
N ASP A 396 8.16 9.65 -4.22
CA ASP A 396 8.26 10.25 -5.55
C ASP A 396 7.75 11.71 -5.54
N PRO A 397 8.61 12.73 -5.78
CA PRO A 397 8.20 14.13 -5.74
C PRO A 397 7.26 14.54 -6.87
N ARG A 398 7.12 13.69 -7.90
CA ARG A 398 6.23 13.92 -9.04
C ARG A 398 4.83 13.36 -8.83
N THR A 399 4.60 12.62 -7.76
CA THR A 399 3.31 12.02 -7.43
C THR A 399 2.68 12.71 -6.24
N ASP A 400 1.48 13.26 -6.40
CA ASP A 400 0.68 13.85 -5.33
C ASP A 400 -0.48 12.95 -4.90
N VAL A 401 -1.04 12.16 -5.84
CA VAL A 401 -2.20 11.30 -5.60
C VAL A 401 -1.90 9.90 -6.10
N ILE A 402 -2.27 8.89 -5.30
CA ILE A 402 -2.08 7.48 -5.63
C ILE A 402 -3.44 6.84 -5.87
N LEU A 403 -3.64 6.26 -7.07
CA LEU A 403 -4.85 5.57 -7.46
C LEU A 403 -4.62 4.07 -7.55
N LEU A 404 -5.58 3.29 -7.05
CA LEU A 404 -5.52 1.84 -7.05
C LEU A 404 -6.81 1.23 -7.60
N TYR A 405 -6.70 0.37 -8.60
CA TYR A 405 -7.72 -0.60 -8.93
C TYR A 405 -7.33 -1.95 -8.33
N VAL A 406 -8.11 -2.44 -7.37
CA VAL A 406 -7.76 -3.59 -6.53
C VAL A 406 -8.76 -4.71 -6.67
N GLU A 407 -8.31 -5.89 -7.06
CA GLU A 407 -9.08 -7.15 -6.99
C GLU A 407 -8.79 -7.90 -5.69
N SER A 408 -7.54 -7.88 -5.23
CA SER A 408 -7.13 -8.45 -3.95
C SER A 408 -5.94 -7.71 -3.35
N PHE A 409 -5.86 -7.65 -2.02
CA PHE A 409 -4.81 -6.90 -1.29
C PHE A 409 -3.52 -7.71 -1.10
N GLY A 410 -3.54 -9.04 -1.25
CA GLY A 410 -2.44 -9.91 -0.82
C GLY A 410 -2.38 -10.01 0.70
N ASN A 411 -1.59 -9.15 1.35
CA ASN A 411 -1.55 -9.01 2.80
C ASN A 411 -2.31 -7.75 3.26
N PRO A 412 -3.58 -7.87 3.75
CA PRO A 412 -4.41 -6.74 4.13
C PRO A 412 -3.86 -5.93 5.32
N ARG A 413 -3.19 -6.59 6.29
CA ARG A 413 -2.60 -5.92 7.45
C ARG A 413 -1.46 -5.00 7.02
N LYS A 414 -0.54 -5.53 6.21
CA LYS A 414 0.56 -4.75 5.64
C LYS A 414 0.04 -3.60 4.76
N PHE A 415 -1.01 -3.85 3.96
CA PHE A 415 -1.66 -2.80 3.17
C PHE A 415 -2.18 -1.68 4.05
N ALA A 416 -2.97 -2.01 5.10
CA ALA A 416 -3.56 -1.03 6.00
C ALA A 416 -2.50 -0.18 6.73
N GLU A 417 -1.42 -0.80 7.17
CA GLU A 417 -0.29 -0.11 7.83
C GLU A 417 0.40 0.88 6.87
N ILE A 418 0.76 0.42 5.66
CA ILE A 418 1.40 1.24 4.63
C ILE A 418 0.47 2.38 4.22
N ALA A 419 -0.79 2.07 3.91
CA ALA A 419 -1.77 3.07 3.47
C ALA A 419 -2.03 4.14 4.53
N ARG A 420 -2.13 3.75 5.81
CA ARG A 420 -2.29 4.70 6.93
C ARG A 420 -1.09 5.64 7.05
N ARG A 421 0.12 5.12 6.92
CA ARG A 421 1.35 5.92 6.96
C ARG A 421 1.45 6.86 5.77
N VAL A 422 1.31 6.33 4.55
CA VAL A 422 1.42 7.11 3.30
C VAL A 422 0.27 8.10 3.15
N GLY A 423 -0.96 7.67 3.49
CA GLY A 423 -2.16 8.50 3.42
C GLY A 423 -2.11 9.77 4.26
N ARG A 424 -1.20 9.88 5.23
CA ARG A 424 -0.96 11.13 5.98
C ARG A 424 -0.18 12.19 5.18
N SER A 425 0.52 11.78 4.15
CA SER A 425 1.31 12.69 3.29
C SER A 425 0.78 12.80 1.87
N LYS A 426 0.24 11.70 1.33
CA LYS A 426 -0.32 11.64 -0.02
C LYS A 426 -1.62 10.83 -0.01
N PRO A 427 -2.73 11.37 -0.54
CA PRO A 427 -3.99 10.65 -0.60
C PRO A 427 -3.88 9.39 -1.46
N VAL A 428 -4.48 8.32 -0.94
CA VAL A 428 -4.64 7.05 -1.64
C VAL A 428 -6.12 6.86 -1.94
N VAL A 429 -6.49 6.73 -3.20
CA VAL A 429 -7.87 6.49 -3.66
C VAL A 429 -7.96 5.12 -4.27
N ALA A 430 -8.99 4.34 -3.93
CA ALA A 430 -9.10 2.97 -4.38
C ALA A 430 -10.50 2.59 -4.85
N VAL A 431 -10.58 1.88 -5.98
CA VAL A 431 -11.75 1.09 -6.38
C VAL A 431 -11.46 -0.38 -6.09
N LYS A 432 -12.33 -1.02 -5.30
CA LYS A 432 -12.27 -2.46 -5.02
C LYS A 432 -13.30 -3.20 -5.86
N ALA A 433 -12.82 -4.04 -6.79
CA ALA A 433 -13.67 -4.94 -7.57
C ALA A 433 -14.18 -6.10 -6.71
N GLY A 434 -15.34 -6.65 -7.08
CA GLY A 434 -15.91 -7.82 -6.39
C GLY A 434 -16.48 -7.48 -5.00
N HIS A 435 -17.18 -6.36 -4.85
CA HIS A 435 -17.83 -5.94 -3.61
C HIS A 435 -19.22 -6.54 -3.40
N SER A 436 -19.90 -6.94 -4.48
CA SER A 436 -21.19 -7.67 -4.43
C SER A 436 -20.95 -9.18 -4.49
N ASP A 437 -21.94 -10.00 -4.07
CA ASP A 437 -21.84 -11.45 -4.14
C ASP A 437 -21.63 -11.95 -5.58
N ALA A 438 -22.27 -11.32 -6.56
CA ALA A 438 -22.07 -11.64 -7.97
C ALA A 438 -20.67 -11.26 -8.45
N GLY A 439 -20.21 -10.04 -8.09
CA GLY A 439 -18.87 -9.58 -8.39
C GLY A 439 -17.79 -10.41 -7.69
N ALA A 440 -18.03 -10.85 -6.46
CA ALA A 440 -17.13 -11.71 -5.71
C ALA A 440 -16.97 -13.09 -6.37
N ARG A 441 -18.07 -13.71 -6.86
CA ARG A 441 -17.99 -14.96 -7.64
C ARG A 441 -17.23 -14.77 -8.94
N ALA A 442 -17.46 -13.68 -9.67
CA ALA A 442 -16.73 -13.35 -10.89
C ALA A 442 -15.24 -13.15 -10.63
N ALA A 443 -14.86 -12.40 -9.58
CA ALA A 443 -13.48 -12.15 -9.20
C ALA A 443 -12.77 -13.45 -8.77
N SER A 444 -13.42 -14.34 -8.02
CA SER A 444 -12.82 -15.63 -7.62
C SER A 444 -12.58 -16.56 -8.80
N SER A 445 -13.42 -16.53 -9.82
CA SER A 445 -13.21 -17.29 -11.07
C SER A 445 -12.06 -16.72 -11.91
N HIS A 446 -11.84 -15.40 -11.84
CA HIS A 446 -10.83 -14.72 -12.65
C HIS A 446 -9.43 -14.73 -12.01
N THR A 447 -9.34 -14.59 -10.68
CA THR A 447 -8.06 -14.42 -9.98
C THR A 447 -7.72 -15.55 -9.00
N GLY A 448 -8.63 -16.50 -8.76
CA GLY A 448 -8.47 -17.56 -7.75
C GLY A 448 -8.46 -17.02 -6.30
N ALA A 449 -8.66 -15.73 -6.08
CA ALA A 449 -8.66 -15.13 -4.77
C ALA A 449 -9.98 -15.36 -4.03
N ARG A 450 -9.91 -15.72 -2.73
CA ARG A 450 -11.11 -15.82 -1.89
C ARG A 450 -11.76 -14.45 -1.70
N ALA A 451 -13.07 -14.38 -1.91
CA ALA A 451 -13.86 -13.18 -1.66
C ALA A 451 -13.83 -12.82 -0.17
N SER A 452 -13.43 -11.59 0.14
CA SER A 452 -13.54 -11.04 1.49
C SER A 452 -14.89 -10.35 1.66
N ARG A 453 -15.43 -10.37 2.89
CA ARG A 453 -16.68 -9.65 3.20
C ARG A 453 -16.45 -8.16 2.99
N ASP A 454 -17.28 -7.51 2.18
CA ASP A 454 -17.12 -6.11 1.78
C ASP A 454 -17.09 -5.13 2.96
N VAL A 455 -17.84 -5.43 4.03
CA VAL A 455 -17.85 -4.64 5.27
C VAL A 455 -16.45 -4.57 5.92
N LEU A 456 -15.69 -5.68 5.89
CA LEU A 456 -14.32 -5.69 6.43
C LEU A 456 -13.38 -4.86 5.58
N VAL A 457 -13.54 -4.94 4.25
CA VAL A 457 -12.77 -4.12 3.30
C VAL A 457 -13.06 -2.64 3.49
N GLU A 458 -14.34 -2.27 3.59
CA GLU A 458 -14.78 -0.89 3.86
C GLU A 458 -14.16 -0.34 5.14
N THR A 459 -14.24 -1.12 6.22
CA THR A 459 -13.69 -0.72 7.51
C THR A 459 -12.17 -0.55 7.44
N MET A 460 -11.46 -1.51 6.82
CA MET A 460 -10.00 -1.44 6.66
C MET A 460 -9.58 -0.19 5.86
N LEU A 461 -10.24 0.09 4.74
CA LEU A 461 -9.92 1.25 3.90
C LEU A 461 -10.18 2.56 4.65
N ARG A 462 -11.35 2.69 5.29
CA ARG A 462 -11.72 3.87 6.07
C ARG A 462 -10.75 4.16 7.22
N GLU A 463 -10.40 3.14 8.00
CA GLU A 463 -9.49 3.30 9.14
C GLU A 463 -8.04 3.57 8.68
N SER A 464 -7.68 3.12 7.48
CA SER A 464 -6.37 3.41 6.88
C SER A 464 -6.31 4.76 6.16
N GLY A 465 -7.41 5.51 6.10
CA GLY A 465 -7.50 6.80 5.39
C GLY A 465 -7.50 6.68 3.86
N VAL A 466 -7.75 5.46 3.34
CA VAL A 466 -7.91 5.25 1.91
C VAL A 466 -9.31 5.70 1.49
N ILE A 467 -9.36 6.59 0.51
CA ILE A 467 -10.61 7.05 -0.08
C ILE A 467 -11.16 5.94 -0.98
N ARG A 468 -12.23 5.31 -0.55
CA ARG A 468 -12.89 4.28 -1.35
C ARG A 468 -13.92 4.91 -2.29
N THR A 469 -13.79 4.63 -3.58
CA THR A 469 -14.77 4.97 -4.61
C THR A 469 -15.45 3.72 -5.15
N ARG A 470 -16.64 3.87 -5.72
CA ARG A 470 -17.47 2.76 -6.22
C ARG A 470 -17.28 2.52 -7.72
N THR A 471 -16.94 3.56 -8.45
CA THR A 471 -16.74 3.53 -9.90
C THR A 471 -15.37 4.10 -10.29
N LEU A 472 -14.92 3.80 -11.49
CA LEU A 472 -13.70 4.41 -12.04
C LEU A 472 -13.87 5.89 -12.32
N GLU A 473 -15.06 6.32 -12.76
CA GLU A 473 -15.36 7.73 -12.98
C GLU A 473 -15.18 8.52 -11.68
N GLU A 474 -15.81 8.05 -10.59
CA GLU A 474 -15.66 8.62 -9.25
C GLU A 474 -14.20 8.64 -8.77
N LEU A 475 -13.40 7.58 -9.09
CA LEU A 475 -11.97 7.52 -8.76
C LEU A 475 -11.21 8.71 -9.39
N PHE A 476 -11.43 8.97 -10.66
CA PHE A 476 -10.76 10.07 -11.37
C PHE A 476 -11.32 11.44 -11.03
N ASP A 477 -12.61 11.52 -10.73
CA ASP A 477 -13.23 12.74 -10.26
C ASP A 477 -12.61 13.20 -8.92
N VAL A 478 -12.51 12.30 -7.95
CA VAL A 478 -11.83 12.54 -6.67
C VAL A 478 -10.36 12.90 -6.86
N ALA A 479 -9.66 12.15 -7.72
CA ALA A 479 -8.24 12.41 -8.03
C ALA A 479 -8.03 13.80 -8.63
N SER A 480 -8.94 14.24 -9.50
CA SER A 480 -8.87 15.57 -10.12
C SER A 480 -8.98 16.69 -9.08
N VAL A 481 -9.84 16.54 -8.07
CA VAL A 481 -9.92 17.49 -6.96
C VAL A 481 -8.65 17.47 -6.12
N LEU A 482 -8.20 16.29 -5.70
CA LEU A 482 -7.03 16.15 -4.84
C LEU A 482 -5.72 16.65 -5.47
N ALA A 483 -5.59 16.51 -6.79
CA ALA A 483 -4.39 16.95 -7.51
C ALA A 483 -4.34 18.45 -7.80
N ASN A 484 -5.50 19.14 -7.77
CA ASN A 484 -5.60 20.51 -8.28
C ASN A 484 -6.19 21.52 -7.27
N GLN A 485 -6.74 21.07 -6.15
CA GLN A 485 -7.40 21.91 -5.18
C GLN A 485 -6.90 21.67 -3.75
N PRO A 486 -6.91 22.70 -2.89
CA PRO A 486 -6.65 22.51 -1.47
C PRO A 486 -7.75 21.65 -0.82
N LEU A 487 -7.45 21.06 0.32
CA LEU A 487 -8.43 20.29 1.09
C LEU A 487 -9.45 21.23 1.74
N PRO A 488 -10.77 20.87 1.75
CA PRO A 488 -11.79 21.65 2.44
C PRO A 488 -11.53 21.77 3.95
N GLY A 489 -11.81 22.92 4.51
CA GLY A 489 -11.74 23.16 5.96
C GLY A 489 -12.80 22.40 6.76
N GLY A 490 -13.93 22.07 6.12
CA GLY A 490 -15.08 21.38 6.70
C GLY A 490 -16.11 21.00 5.65
N PRO A 491 -17.31 20.56 6.06
CA PRO A 491 -18.34 20.03 5.17
C PRO A 491 -19.24 21.09 4.52
N ARG A 492 -19.02 22.40 4.76
CA ARG A 492 -19.93 23.48 4.38
C ARG A 492 -19.67 23.94 2.95
N VAL A 493 -20.63 23.71 2.05
CA VAL A 493 -20.50 23.95 0.60
C VAL A 493 -21.41 25.13 0.20
N ALA A 494 -20.85 26.04 -0.58
CA ALA A 494 -21.64 27.02 -1.28
C ALA A 494 -21.81 26.63 -2.76
N ILE A 495 -23.00 26.89 -3.31
CA ILE A 495 -23.31 26.58 -4.70
C ILE A 495 -23.61 27.93 -5.39
N VAL A 496 -22.87 28.21 -6.49
CA VAL A 496 -23.05 29.43 -7.31
C VAL A 496 -23.44 28.98 -8.73
N THR A 497 -24.57 29.45 -9.22
CA THR A 497 -25.14 28.96 -10.49
C THR A 497 -25.85 30.08 -11.26
N ASN A 498 -26.07 29.84 -12.56
CA ASN A 498 -26.99 30.65 -13.38
C ASN A 498 -28.33 29.94 -13.68
N ALA A 499 -28.61 28.82 -12.99
CA ALA A 499 -29.79 28.00 -13.24
C ALA A 499 -30.24 27.26 -11.98
N GLY A 500 -31.50 27.41 -11.56
CA GLY A 500 -32.02 26.84 -10.33
C GLY A 500 -32.12 25.31 -10.32
N GLY A 501 -32.47 24.66 -11.43
CA GLY A 501 -32.62 23.22 -11.50
C GLY A 501 -31.35 22.44 -11.09
N PRO A 502 -30.19 22.65 -11.71
CA PRO A 502 -28.95 22.05 -11.32
C PRO A 502 -28.48 22.40 -9.91
N ALA A 503 -28.85 23.58 -9.39
CA ALA A 503 -28.56 23.96 -8.01
C ALA A 503 -29.28 23.06 -7.00
N ILE A 504 -30.53 22.71 -7.26
CA ILE A 504 -31.30 21.78 -6.43
C ILE A 504 -30.64 20.39 -6.42
N LEU A 505 -30.27 19.84 -7.60
CA LEU A 505 -29.59 18.56 -7.71
C LEU A 505 -28.26 18.56 -6.98
N ALA A 506 -27.50 19.66 -7.07
CA ALA A 506 -26.24 19.80 -6.33
C ALA A 506 -26.46 19.81 -4.81
N ALA A 507 -27.46 20.54 -4.33
CA ALA A 507 -27.79 20.64 -2.90
C ALA A 507 -28.24 19.27 -2.34
N ASP A 508 -29.11 18.55 -3.05
CA ASP A 508 -29.57 17.21 -2.68
C ASP A 508 -28.38 16.23 -2.64
N ALA A 509 -27.49 16.29 -3.64
CA ALA A 509 -26.30 15.45 -3.68
C ALA A 509 -25.31 15.79 -2.55
N CYS A 510 -25.14 17.06 -2.20
CA CYS A 510 -24.32 17.47 -1.06
C CYS A 510 -24.84 16.86 0.24
N GLU A 511 -26.12 17.05 0.56
CA GLU A 511 -26.73 16.54 1.80
C GLU A 511 -26.72 15.00 1.85
N ALA A 512 -27.06 14.34 0.75
CA ALA A 512 -27.03 12.86 0.65
C ALA A 512 -25.64 12.26 0.90
N ASN A 513 -24.56 13.03 0.67
CA ASN A 513 -23.20 12.61 0.87
C ASN A 513 -22.54 13.17 2.14
N GLY A 514 -23.32 13.82 3.04
CA GLY A 514 -22.86 14.30 4.34
C GLY A 514 -22.21 15.70 4.29
N LEU A 515 -22.34 16.42 3.19
CA LEU A 515 -22.01 17.83 3.10
C LEU A 515 -23.19 18.69 3.58
N GLN A 516 -22.92 19.96 3.89
CA GLN A 516 -23.91 20.93 4.37
C GLN A 516 -23.98 22.11 3.39
N VAL A 517 -25.18 22.60 3.14
CA VAL A 517 -25.40 23.78 2.31
C VAL A 517 -25.94 24.92 3.22
N PRO A 518 -25.03 25.62 3.95
CA PRO A 518 -25.44 26.63 4.94
C PRO A 518 -25.99 27.90 4.28
N VAL A 519 -26.81 28.61 4.99
CA VAL A 519 -27.17 29.97 4.63
C VAL A 519 -25.94 30.87 4.75
N LEU A 520 -25.67 31.70 3.75
CA LEU A 520 -24.53 32.62 3.74
C LEU A 520 -24.70 33.72 4.79
N SER A 521 -23.59 34.27 5.25
CA SER A 521 -23.60 35.39 6.19
C SER A 521 -24.36 36.63 5.63
N GLU A 522 -24.92 37.44 6.49
CA GLU A 522 -25.67 38.68 6.06
C GLU A 522 -24.79 39.63 5.26
N ASP A 523 -23.49 39.70 5.59
CA ASP A 523 -22.53 40.54 4.89
C ASP A 523 -22.30 40.05 3.45
N THR A 524 -22.12 38.73 3.27
CA THR A 524 -22.01 38.11 1.94
C THR A 524 -23.31 38.32 1.14
N GLN A 525 -24.46 38.06 1.75
CA GLN A 525 -25.75 38.29 1.08
C GLN A 525 -25.93 39.75 0.68
N ARG A 526 -25.52 40.74 1.51
CA ARG A 526 -25.57 42.17 1.20
C ARG A 526 -24.68 42.50 0.01
N THR A 527 -23.46 41.94 -0.02
CA THR A 527 -22.52 42.10 -1.12
C THR A 527 -23.11 41.54 -2.42
N LEU A 528 -23.65 40.32 -2.37
CA LEU A 528 -24.29 39.71 -3.54
C LEU A 528 -25.50 40.46 -4.05
N ARG A 529 -26.36 41.01 -3.17
CA ARG A 529 -27.50 41.85 -3.58
C ARG A 529 -27.08 43.13 -4.31
N ALA A 530 -25.90 43.66 -3.97
CA ALA A 530 -25.37 44.86 -4.65
C ALA A 530 -24.79 44.54 -6.04
N LEU A 531 -24.35 43.26 -6.25
CA LEU A 531 -23.69 42.79 -7.49
C LEU A 531 -24.66 42.17 -8.50
N LEU A 532 -25.76 41.57 -8.00
CA LEU A 532 -26.61 40.68 -8.80
C LEU A 532 -27.99 41.38 -9.05
N PRO A 533 -28.71 40.97 -10.11
CA PRO A 533 -30.07 41.48 -10.36
C PRO A 533 -31.03 41.19 -9.20
N PRO A 534 -32.07 41.99 -8.99
CA PRO A 534 -33.03 41.76 -7.91
C PRO A 534 -33.74 40.39 -7.92
N ALA A 535 -33.83 39.76 -9.09
CA ALA A 535 -34.40 38.42 -9.26
C ALA A 535 -33.48 37.28 -8.83
N ALA A 536 -32.20 37.55 -8.57
CA ALA A 536 -31.23 36.57 -8.14
C ALA A 536 -31.47 36.10 -6.69
N SER A 537 -31.25 34.82 -6.39
CA SER A 537 -31.17 34.29 -5.03
C SER A 537 -29.77 34.50 -4.47
N VAL A 538 -29.65 35.03 -3.25
CA VAL A 538 -28.36 35.32 -2.60
C VAL A 538 -28.14 34.53 -1.31
N THR A 539 -29.02 33.56 -1.01
CA THR A 539 -28.93 32.80 0.25
C THR A 539 -27.92 31.65 0.23
N ASN A 540 -28.05 30.73 -0.59
CA ASN A 540 -27.32 29.49 -0.91
C ASN A 540 -28.37 28.38 -1.14
N PRO A 541 -28.46 27.83 -2.37
CA PRO A 541 -27.67 28.20 -3.55
C PRO A 541 -27.82 29.65 -4.01
N VAL A 542 -26.71 30.26 -4.47
CA VAL A 542 -26.71 31.57 -5.12
C VAL A 542 -27.12 31.39 -6.58
N ASP A 543 -28.37 31.66 -6.93
CA ASP A 543 -28.84 31.59 -8.31
C ASP A 543 -28.79 33.00 -8.93
N MET A 544 -27.82 33.21 -9.80
CA MET A 544 -27.55 34.50 -10.46
C MET A 544 -28.45 34.74 -11.66
N ILE A 545 -29.36 33.83 -11.98
CA ILE A 545 -30.21 33.75 -13.17
C ILE A 545 -29.47 33.63 -14.51
N ALA A 546 -30.17 33.27 -15.59
CA ALA A 546 -29.57 32.90 -16.89
C ALA A 546 -28.80 34.06 -17.57
N SER A 547 -29.00 35.29 -17.19
CA SER A 547 -28.30 36.46 -17.76
C SER A 547 -26.98 36.80 -17.06
N ALA A 548 -26.52 35.96 -16.15
CA ALA A 548 -25.27 36.17 -15.41
C ALA A 548 -24.08 36.35 -16.35
N THR A 549 -23.31 37.40 -16.12
CA THR A 549 -22.12 37.74 -16.91
C THR A 549 -20.86 37.06 -16.34
N PRO A 550 -19.78 36.92 -17.13
CA PRO A 550 -18.50 36.41 -16.62
C PRO A 550 -17.98 37.17 -15.40
N GLU A 551 -18.14 38.51 -15.39
CA GLU A 551 -17.71 39.36 -14.28
C GLU A 551 -18.56 39.11 -13.02
N GLN A 552 -19.84 38.87 -13.15
CA GLN A 552 -20.73 38.51 -12.03
C GLN A 552 -20.33 37.16 -11.43
N TYR A 553 -19.94 36.17 -12.27
CA TYR A 553 -19.39 34.91 -11.77
C TYR A 553 -18.15 35.15 -10.92
N ARG A 554 -17.18 35.92 -11.42
CA ARG A 554 -15.94 36.21 -10.71
C ARG A 554 -16.21 36.86 -9.36
N LEU A 555 -17.00 37.94 -9.34
CA LEU A 555 -17.30 38.70 -8.13
C LEU A 555 -18.14 37.91 -7.13
N ALA A 556 -19.11 37.12 -7.59
CA ALA A 556 -19.93 36.27 -6.72
C ALA A 556 -19.10 35.17 -6.07
N LEU A 557 -18.23 34.51 -6.83
CA LEU A 557 -17.31 33.48 -6.32
C LEU A 557 -16.33 34.06 -5.29
N GLU A 558 -15.77 35.25 -5.52
CA GLU A 558 -14.89 35.95 -4.57
C GLU A 558 -15.64 36.32 -3.27
N ALA A 559 -16.85 36.82 -3.37
CA ALA A 559 -17.67 37.14 -2.21
C ALA A 559 -18.03 35.91 -1.38
N VAL A 560 -18.42 34.81 -2.03
CA VAL A 560 -18.74 33.54 -1.39
C VAL A 560 -17.49 32.88 -0.78
N ALA A 561 -16.32 32.95 -1.44
CA ALA A 561 -15.09 32.46 -0.92
C ALA A 561 -14.63 33.16 0.37
N ALA A 562 -14.96 34.44 0.52
CA ALA A 562 -14.68 35.21 1.73
C ALA A 562 -15.60 34.86 2.92
N ASP A 563 -16.74 34.20 2.68
CA ASP A 563 -17.72 33.88 3.73
C ASP A 563 -17.15 32.84 4.73
N PRO A 564 -17.12 33.14 6.04
CA PRO A 564 -16.60 32.21 7.05
C PRO A 564 -17.46 30.94 7.25
N ALA A 565 -18.72 30.98 6.77
CA ALA A 565 -19.62 29.82 6.81
C ALA A 565 -19.39 28.84 5.67
N VAL A 566 -18.45 29.07 4.75
CA VAL A 566 -18.20 28.27 3.56
C VAL A 566 -16.81 27.63 3.64
N ASP A 567 -16.70 26.32 3.36
CA ASP A 567 -15.46 25.56 3.32
C ASP A 567 -15.04 25.16 1.88
N SER A 568 -16.00 25.08 0.95
CA SER A 568 -15.78 24.76 -0.46
C SER A 568 -16.90 25.31 -1.35
N ILE A 569 -16.65 25.37 -2.67
CA ILE A 569 -17.57 26.02 -3.61
C ILE A 569 -17.80 25.11 -4.82
N ILE A 570 -19.06 24.97 -5.25
CA ILE A 570 -19.45 24.38 -6.54
C ILE A 570 -19.95 25.50 -7.45
N ALA A 571 -19.25 25.76 -8.56
CA ALA A 571 -19.69 26.67 -9.61
C ALA A 571 -20.40 25.88 -10.71
N ILE A 572 -21.65 26.20 -10.99
CA ILE A 572 -22.46 25.56 -12.02
C ILE A 572 -22.76 26.54 -13.13
N PHE A 573 -22.52 26.13 -14.37
CA PHE A 573 -22.86 26.96 -15.53
C PHE A 573 -23.59 26.15 -16.60
N ILE A 574 -24.74 26.68 -17.04
CA ILE A 574 -25.45 26.25 -18.24
C ILE A 574 -25.33 27.35 -19.26
N PRO A 575 -24.77 27.11 -20.46
CA PRO A 575 -24.62 28.11 -21.50
C PRO A 575 -25.98 28.64 -21.98
N PRO A 576 -26.35 29.88 -21.73
CA PRO A 576 -27.47 30.51 -22.38
C PRO A 576 -27.02 31.03 -23.77
N LEU A 577 -27.99 31.36 -24.64
CA LEU A 577 -27.70 31.88 -25.98
C LEU A 577 -26.88 33.18 -26.01
N VAL A 578 -26.89 33.92 -24.89
CA VAL A 578 -26.37 35.30 -24.81
C VAL A 578 -25.01 35.41 -24.08
N THR A 579 -24.56 34.37 -23.43
CA THR A 579 -23.29 34.39 -22.67
C THR A 579 -22.28 33.40 -23.27
N GLU A 580 -21.09 33.89 -23.58
CA GLU A 580 -20.03 33.05 -24.13
C GLU A 580 -19.44 32.13 -23.07
N PRO A 581 -19.50 30.80 -23.26
CA PRO A 581 -19.04 29.82 -22.25
C PRO A 581 -17.54 29.92 -21.91
N ALA A 582 -16.70 30.28 -22.90
CA ALA A 582 -15.26 30.39 -22.69
C ALA A 582 -14.90 31.56 -21.75
N ALA A 583 -15.61 32.68 -21.84
CA ALA A 583 -15.42 33.84 -20.98
C ALA A 583 -15.83 33.55 -19.52
N VAL A 584 -16.89 32.76 -19.31
CA VAL A 584 -17.28 32.29 -17.96
C VAL A 584 -16.28 31.30 -17.41
N ALA A 585 -15.77 30.35 -18.22
CA ALA A 585 -14.73 29.43 -17.81
C ALA A 585 -13.46 30.17 -17.38
N GLU A 586 -13.06 31.21 -18.10
CA GLU A 586 -11.93 32.05 -17.72
C GLU A 586 -12.17 32.83 -16.42
N ALA A 587 -13.35 33.36 -16.24
CA ALA A 587 -13.73 34.06 -15.00
C ALA A 587 -13.69 33.15 -13.77
N ILE A 588 -14.20 31.89 -13.88
CA ILE A 588 -14.15 30.88 -12.83
C ILE A 588 -12.70 30.46 -12.55
N ARG A 589 -11.89 30.22 -13.59
CA ARG A 589 -10.46 29.90 -13.44
C ARG A 589 -9.71 31.02 -12.68
N ASN A 590 -9.94 32.27 -13.10
CA ASN A 590 -9.26 33.43 -12.49
C ASN A 590 -9.66 33.59 -11.02
N ALA A 591 -10.96 33.44 -10.69
CA ALA A 591 -11.44 33.42 -9.32
C ALA A 591 -10.77 32.30 -8.50
N GLY A 592 -10.76 31.06 -9.02
CA GLY A 592 -10.18 29.89 -8.35
C GLY A 592 -8.67 30.02 -8.07
N SER A 593 -7.93 30.73 -8.94
CA SER A 593 -6.49 30.94 -8.76
C SER A 593 -6.13 31.82 -7.56
N CYS A 594 -7.07 32.60 -7.06
CA CYS A 594 -6.87 33.51 -5.92
C CYS A 594 -7.47 32.99 -4.61
N MET A 595 -8.13 31.82 -4.63
CA MET A 595 -8.86 31.29 -3.48
C MET A 595 -8.02 30.30 -2.66
N SER A 596 -8.18 30.34 -1.35
CA SER A 596 -7.64 29.33 -0.42
C SER A 596 -8.62 28.17 -0.17
N LYS A 597 -9.89 28.30 -0.59
CA LYS A 597 -10.93 27.28 -0.50
C LYS A 597 -11.04 26.54 -1.82
N PRO A 598 -11.31 25.22 -1.81
CA PRO A 598 -11.47 24.47 -3.05
C PRO A 598 -12.68 24.94 -3.84
N LEU A 599 -12.47 25.11 -5.13
CA LEU A 599 -13.48 25.45 -6.13
C LEU A 599 -13.53 24.32 -7.18
N VAL A 600 -14.72 23.77 -7.38
CA VAL A 600 -15.01 22.82 -8.45
C VAL A 600 -16.10 23.36 -9.35
N ALA A 601 -16.11 22.94 -10.62
CA ALA A 601 -17.05 23.46 -11.60
C ALA A 601 -17.88 22.35 -12.26
N SER A 602 -19.12 22.67 -12.66
CA SER A 602 -19.93 21.83 -13.54
C SER A 602 -20.43 22.64 -14.71
N PHE A 603 -19.99 22.30 -15.93
CA PHE A 603 -20.37 22.93 -17.17
C PHE A 603 -21.28 22.00 -17.98
N LEU A 604 -22.59 22.18 -17.85
CA LEU A 604 -23.57 21.36 -18.53
C LEU A 604 -23.65 21.75 -20.01
N GLY A 605 -23.46 20.79 -20.90
CA GLY A 605 -23.55 21.02 -22.35
C GLY A 605 -22.30 21.64 -23.00
N ALA A 606 -21.23 21.89 -22.24
CA ALA A 606 -20.00 22.52 -22.77
C ALA A 606 -18.72 21.72 -22.39
N GLN A 607 -18.73 20.42 -22.61
CA GLN A 607 -17.64 19.49 -22.19
C GLN A 607 -16.26 19.81 -22.79
N GLY A 608 -16.17 20.50 -23.94
CA GLY A 608 -14.91 20.90 -24.57
C GLY A 608 -14.12 22.00 -23.84
N LEU A 609 -14.66 22.60 -22.77
CA LEU A 609 -14.05 23.72 -22.03
C LEU A 609 -13.19 23.30 -20.83
N ARG A 610 -13.05 22.01 -20.56
CA ARG A 610 -12.20 21.51 -19.46
C ARG A 610 -10.77 22.09 -19.47
N PRO A 611 -10.07 22.22 -20.60
CA PRO A 611 -8.73 22.80 -20.60
C PRO A 611 -8.68 24.27 -20.19
N GLN A 612 -9.74 25.03 -20.50
CA GLN A 612 -9.82 26.48 -20.17
C GLN A 612 -10.11 26.70 -18.67
N LEU A 613 -10.75 25.74 -18.01
CA LEU A 613 -11.00 25.77 -16.57
C LEU A 613 -9.78 25.37 -15.72
N ALA A 614 -8.82 24.67 -16.28
CA ALA A 614 -7.65 24.21 -15.53
C ALA A 614 -6.93 25.36 -14.79
N PRO A 615 -6.58 25.21 -13.50
CA PRO A 615 -6.60 23.98 -12.69
C PRO A 615 -7.93 23.71 -11.94
N VAL A 616 -9.03 24.42 -12.21
CA VAL A 616 -10.32 24.13 -11.57
C VAL A 616 -10.92 22.83 -12.14
N PRO A 617 -11.13 21.79 -11.33
CA PRO A 617 -11.74 20.54 -11.78
C PRO A 617 -13.15 20.75 -12.31
N SER A 618 -13.46 20.14 -13.46
CA SER A 618 -14.75 20.27 -14.10
C SER A 618 -15.45 18.94 -14.32
N PHE A 619 -16.71 18.88 -13.91
CA PHE A 619 -17.57 17.72 -13.92
C PHE A 619 -18.69 17.84 -14.96
N ALA A 620 -19.14 16.71 -15.48
CA ALA A 620 -20.26 16.70 -16.44
C ALA A 620 -21.59 17.10 -15.77
N PHE A 621 -21.77 16.70 -14.51
CA PHE A 621 -22.96 16.97 -13.72
C PHE A 621 -22.59 17.44 -12.30
N PRO A 622 -23.46 18.27 -11.66
CA PRO A 622 -23.16 18.82 -10.35
C PRO A 622 -23.14 17.78 -9.23
N GLU A 623 -23.84 16.66 -9.39
CA GLU A 623 -23.83 15.54 -8.44
C GLU A 623 -22.44 14.91 -8.33
N SER A 624 -21.72 14.74 -9.46
CA SER A 624 -20.35 14.25 -9.46
C SER A 624 -19.41 15.18 -8.71
N ALA A 625 -19.59 16.49 -8.87
CA ALA A 625 -18.83 17.51 -8.12
C ALA A 625 -19.06 17.41 -6.61
N ALA A 626 -20.32 17.26 -6.19
CA ALA A 626 -20.71 17.09 -4.78
C ALA A 626 -20.12 15.81 -4.18
N ILE A 627 -20.21 14.67 -4.90
CA ILE A 627 -19.66 13.38 -4.48
C ILE A 627 -18.12 13.48 -4.31
N ALA A 628 -17.43 14.06 -5.28
CA ALA A 628 -15.99 14.22 -5.23
C ALA A 628 -15.55 15.09 -4.03
N LEU A 629 -16.23 16.24 -3.82
CA LEU A 629 -15.99 17.10 -2.65
C LEU A 629 -16.24 16.36 -1.33
N ALA A 630 -17.31 15.56 -1.24
CA ALA A 630 -17.62 14.79 -0.03
C ALA A 630 -16.50 13.79 0.32
N HIS A 631 -15.93 13.11 -0.67
CA HIS A 631 -14.80 12.24 -0.46
C HIS A 631 -13.57 12.99 0.04
N VAL A 632 -13.23 14.10 -0.59
CA VAL A 632 -12.08 14.93 -0.24
C VAL A 632 -12.25 15.56 1.15
N THR A 633 -13.48 15.98 1.50
CA THR A 633 -13.81 16.49 2.84
C THR A 633 -13.60 15.43 3.91
N ARG A 634 -14.13 14.22 3.73
CA ARG A 634 -13.92 13.09 4.67
C ARG A 634 -12.44 12.73 4.83
N TYR A 635 -11.65 12.80 3.76
CA TYR A 635 -10.21 12.62 3.85
C TYR A 635 -9.55 13.73 4.67
N GLY A 636 -9.93 14.99 4.47
CA GLY A 636 -9.47 16.12 5.28
C GLY A 636 -9.82 15.96 6.77
N GLU A 637 -11.01 15.45 7.09
CA GLU A 637 -11.44 15.12 8.45
C GLU A 637 -10.59 13.98 9.05
N TRP A 638 -10.32 12.94 8.26
CA TRP A 638 -9.43 11.84 8.70
C TRP A 638 -8.01 12.32 9.00
N LEU A 639 -7.45 13.22 8.22
CA LEU A 639 -6.14 13.82 8.47
C LEU A 639 -6.08 14.58 9.80
N ARG A 640 -7.17 15.25 10.19
CA ARG A 640 -7.29 16.00 11.46
C ARG A 640 -7.47 15.11 12.69
N ARG A 641 -7.85 13.84 12.51
CA ARG A 641 -7.96 12.91 13.64
C ARG A 641 -6.58 12.69 14.28
N PRO A 642 -6.50 12.75 15.63
CA PRO A 642 -5.25 12.44 16.31
C PRO A 642 -4.83 11.00 16.02
N ILE A 643 -3.54 10.78 15.89
CA ILE A 643 -2.98 9.42 15.85
C ILE A 643 -3.01 8.93 17.29
N LEU A 644 -3.98 8.07 17.59
CA LEU A 644 -3.96 7.38 18.88
C LEU A 644 -2.87 6.32 18.84
N ALA A 645 -1.96 6.37 19.81
CA ALA A 645 -1.04 5.26 20.04
C ALA A 645 -1.87 4.00 20.32
N ALA A 646 -1.49 2.86 19.73
CA ALA A 646 -2.09 1.60 20.11
C ALA A 646 -1.74 1.37 21.60
N GLU A 647 -2.75 1.37 22.47
CA GLU A 647 -2.55 0.92 23.82
C GLU A 647 -2.26 -0.59 23.77
N ASN A 648 -1.04 -0.96 24.11
CA ASN A 648 -0.70 -2.37 24.26
C ASN A 648 -1.42 -2.90 25.49
N LEU A 649 -2.09 -4.03 25.34
CA LEU A 649 -2.63 -4.76 26.50
C LEU A 649 -1.48 -5.07 27.47
N SER A 650 -1.78 -5.01 28.77
CA SER A 650 -0.78 -5.36 29.79
C SER A 650 -0.27 -6.80 29.56
N PRO A 651 0.96 -7.13 29.96
CA PRO A 651 1.47 -8.50 29.86
C PRO A 651 0.54 -9.52 30.57
N GLU A 652 -0.10 -9.12 31.66
CA GLU A 652 -1.05 -9.96 32.43
C GLU A 652 -2.34 -10.18 31.61
N THR A 653 -2.89 -9.12 31.03
CA THR A 653 -4.06 -9.20 30.12
C THR A 653 -3.75 -10.10 28.92
N THR A 654 -2.59 -9.90 28.30
CA THR A 654 -2.15 -10.71 27.16
C THR A 654 -2.02 -12.19 27.51
N ALA A 655 -1.46 -12.51 28.69
CA ALA A 655 -1.33 -13.87 29.19
C ALA A 655 -2.71 -14.50 29.47
N SER A 656 -3.63 -13.75 30.09
CA SER A 656 -5.00 -14.21 30.39
C SER A 656 -5.78 -14.50 29.09
N VAL A 657 -5.74 -13.59 28.11
CA VAL A 657 -6.38 -13.78 26.80
C VAL A 657 -5.81 -14.98 26.08
N ARG A 658 -4.50 -15.13 26.09
CA ARG A 658 -3.80 -16.27 25.46
C ARG A 658 -4.22 -17.60 26.10
N ALA A 659 -4.28 -17.68 27.42
CA ALA A 659 -4.67 -18.89 28.13
C ALA A 659 -6.09 -19.35 27.75
N ILE A 660 -7.05 -18.42 27.60
CA ILE A 660 -8.41 -18.73 27.16
C ILE A 660 -8.42 -19.32 25.74
N VAL A 661 -7.68 -18.70 24.82
CA VAL A 661 -7.60 -19.14 23.42
C VAL A 661 -6.90 -20.51 23.32
N GLU A 662 -5.79 -20.71 24.02
CA GLU A 662 -5.04 -21.97 24.05
C GLU A 662 -5.87 -23.12 24.63
N ALA A 663 -6.67 -22.87 25.68
CA ALA A 663 -7.57 -23.85 26.25
C ALA A 663 -8.65 -24.28 25.23
N ALA A 664 -9.27 -23.34 24.54
CA ALA A 664 -10.24 -23.64 23.50
C ALA A 664 -9.64 -24.45 22.34
N MET A 665 -8.43 -24.09 21.90
CA MET A 665 -7.70 -24.82 20.87
C MET A 665 -7.30 -26.24 21.31
N ALA A 666 -6.90 -26.42 22.55
CA ALA A 666 -6.55 -27.73 23.11
C ALA A 666 -7.77 -28.67 23.14
N ASP A 667 -8.98 -28.12 23.34
CA ASP A 667 -10.26 -28.84 23.23
C ASP A 667 -10.72 -29.09 21.78
N GLY A 668 -9.95 -28.67 20.78
CA GLY A 668 -10.30 -28.78 19.35
C GLY A 668 -11.42 -27.82 18.92
N ARG A 669 -11.74 -26.80 19.72
CA ARG A 669 -12.81 -25.84 19.43
C ARG A 669 -12.26 -24.67 18.64
N ILE A 670 -13.04 -24.22 17.65
CA ILE A 670 -12.75 -23.04 16.82
C ILE A 670 -13.55 -21.80 17.26
N TRP A 671 -14.45 -21.97 18.24
CA TRP A 671 -15.28 -20.92 18.81
C TRP A 671 -15.14 -20.90 20.32
N LEU A 672 -15.07 -19.69 20.86
CA LEU A 672 -15.16 -19.48 22.31
C LEU A 672 -16.63 -19.58 22.75
N THR A 673 -16.84 -20.07 23.97
CA THR A 673 -18.15 -20.03 24.62
C THR A 673 -18.50 -18.59 25.02
N PRO A 674 -19.79 -18.27 25.25
CA PRO A 674 -20.16 -16.93 25.72
C PRO A 674 -19.44 -16.50 27.01
N GLY A 675 -19.25 -17.42 27.97
CA GLY A 675 -18.53 -17.14 29.22
C GLY A 675 -17.04 -16.85 29.00
N GLU A 676 -16.40 -17.61 28.10
CA GLU A 676 -14.99 -17.33 27.70
C GLU A 676 -14.86 -15.98 26.98
N CYS A 677 -15.84 -15.63 26.11
CA CYS A 677 -15.89 -14.31 25.48
C CYS A 677 -16.03 -13.18 26.53
N GLU A 678 -16.89 -13.36 27.54
CA GLU A 678 -17.04 -12.40 28.63
C GLU A 678 -15.74 -12.24 29.41
N THR A 679 -15.09 -13.35 29.78
CA THR A 679 -13.83 -13.33 30.52
C THR A 679 -12.72 -12.66 29.70
N LEU A 680 -12.65 -12.92 28.40
CA LEU A 680 -11.68 -12.30 27.49
C LEU A 680 -11.89 -10.79 27.37
N LEU A 681 -13.14 -10.36 27.18
CA LEU A 681 -13.49 -8.94 27.05
C LEU A 681 -13.27 -8.18 28.37
N ASP A 682 -13.57 -8.82 29.51
CA ASP A 682 -13.26 -8.28 30.83
C ASP A 682 -11.76 -8.10 31.05
N ALA A 683 -10.97 -9.11 30.71
CA ALA A 683 -9.51 -9.02 30.82
C ALA A 683 -8.94 -7.88 29.97
N ALA A 684 -9.59 -7.56 28.84
CA ALA A 684 -9.22 -6.47 27.94
C ALA A 684 -9.87 -5.11 28.33
N ASP A 685 -10.53 -5.02 29.48
CA ASP A 685 -11.25 -3.83 29.97
C ASP A 685 -12.30 -3.28 28.99
N VAL A 686 -12.92 -4.18 28.20
CA VAL A 686 -13.98 -3.82 27.26
C VAL A 686 -15.33 -3.90 27.98
N PRO A 687 -16.08 -2.77 28.10
CA PRO A 687 -17.37 -2.77 28.78
C PRO A 687 -18.40 -3.63 28.02
N ILE A 688 -18.98 -4.61 28.73
CA ILE A 688 -19.95 -5.54 28.17
C ILE A 688 -21.20 -5.65 29.04
N VAL A 689 -22.31 -6.02 28.41
CA VAL A 689 -23.52 -6.41 29.12
C VAL A 689 -23.30 -7.79 29.73
N ARG A 690 -23.38 -7.88 31.05
CA ARG A 690 -23.19 -9.16 31.79
C ARG A 690 -24.29 -10.14 31.46
N SER A 691 -23.92 -11.42 31.32
CA SER A 691 -24.85 -12.52 31.19
C SER A 691 -24.70 -13.51 32.35
N ARG A 692 -25.75 -14.27 32.58
CA ARG A 692 -25.78 -15.35 33.58
C ARG A 692 -26.22 -16.64 32.87
N LEU A 693 -25.43 -17.69 33.06
CA LEU A 693 -25.80 -19.01 32.55
C LEU A 693 -26.82 -19.67 33.51
N ALA A 694 -27.92 -20.13 32.96
CA ALA A 694 -28.96 -20.85 33.71
C ALA A 694 -29.21 -22.21 33.02
N ALA A 695 -29.17 -23.30 33.77
CA ALA A 695 -29.42 -24.64 33.30
C ALA A 695 -30.91 -25.05 33.47
N THR A 696 -31.66 -24.34 34.28
CA THR A 696 -33.09 -24.61 34.55
C THR A 696 -33.91 -23.32 34.49
N ALA A 697 -35.25 -23.47 34.33
CA ALA A 697 -36.15 -22.32 34.34
C ALA A 697 -36.09 -21.51 35.65
N ASP A 698 -36.01 -22.18 36.79
CA ASP A 698 -35.91 -21.51 38.10
C ASP A 698 -34.63 -20.71 38.23
N GLN A 699 -33.52 -21.24 37.75
CA GLN A 699 -32.23 -20.51 37.69
C GLN A 699 -32.31 -19.29 36.76
N ALA A 700 -33.02 -19.43 35.61
CA ALA A 700 -33.21 -18.31 34.69
C ALA A 700 -34.04 -17.18 35.31
N VAL A 701 -35.11 -17.54 36.06
CA VAL A 701 -35.95 -16.58 36.78
C VAL A 701 -35.15 -15.89 37.90
N ALA A 702 -34.37 -16.64 38.65
CA ALA A 702 -33.52 -16.06 39.70
C ALA A 702 -32.48 -15.10 39.13
N ALA A 703 -31.81 -15.50 38.04
CA ALA A 703 -30.83 -14.66 37.36
C ALA A 703 -31.47 -13.40 36.72
N ALA A 704 -32.69 -13.52 36.21
CA ALA A 704 -33.41 -12.37 35.65
C ALA A 704 -33.79 -11.35 36.74
N ASN A 705 -34.26 -11.81 37.90
CA ASN A 705 -34.58 -10.95 39.03
C ASN A 705 -33.33 -10.24 39.59
N GLU A 706 -32.20 -10.92 39.61
CA GLU A 706 -30.91 -10.34 40.05
C GLU A 706 -30.37 -9.32 39.02
N ALA A 707 -30.50 -9.59 37.71
CA ALA A 707 -30.04 -8.69 36.64
C ALA A 707 -30.93 -7.45 36.48
N GLY A 708 -32.18 -7.51 36.90
CA GLY A 708 -33.19 -6.47 36.68
C GLY A 708 -33.92 -6.64 35.36
N LEU A 709 -35.25 -6.54 35.41
CA LEU A 709 -36.13 -6.66 34.27
C LEU A 709 -36.22 -5.35 33.46
N PRO A 710 -36.40 -5.38 32.14
CA PRO A 710 -36.57 -6.55 31.28
C PRO A 710 -35.27 -7.22 30.87
N VAL A 711 -35.26 -8.55 30.70
CA VAL A 711 -34.11 -9.34 30.28
C VAL A 711 -34.29 -9.98 28.90
N VAL A 712 -33.17 -10.47 28.36
CA VAL A 712 -33.13 -11.28 27.12
C VAL A 712 -32.64 -12.67 27.48
N LEU A 713 -33.41 -13.69 27.09
CA LEU A 713 -33.00 -15.10 27.24
C LEU A 713 -32.47 -15.61 25.91
N LYS A 714 -31.29 -16.23 25.93
CA LYS A 714 -30.63 -16.81 24.75
C LYS A 714 -30.23 -18.25 25.02
N ALA A 715 -30.58 -19.15 24.10
CA ALA A 715 -30.12 -20.54 24.19
C ALA A 715 -28.61 -20.63 24.01
N VAL A 716 -27.94 -21.48 24.81
CA VAL A 716 -26.51 -21.74 24.72
C VAL A 716 -26.29 -23.25 24.60
N GLY A 717 -25.57 -23.66 23.57
CA GLY A 717 -25.19 -25.05 23.31
C GLY A 717 -24.15 -25.14 22.22
N PRO A 718 -23.30 -26.18 22.21
CA PRO A 718 -22.23 -26.34 21.23
C PRO A 718 -22.74 -26.45 19.80
N GLU A 719 -23.97 -26.89 19.58
CA GLU A 719 -24.61 -27.05 18.26
C GLU A 719 -25.43 -25.82 17.84
N ILE A 720 -25.61 -24.81 18.70
CA ILE A 720 -26.44 -23.62 18.44
C ILE A 720 -25.56 -22.43 18.08
N LEU A 721 -25.10 -22.38 16.83
CA LEU A 721 -24.30 -21.26 16.32
C LEU A 721 -25.19 -20.04 15.98
N HIS A 722 -26.34 -20.25 15.34
CA HIS A 722 -27.28 -19.20 14.94
C HIS A 722 -28.54 -19.25 15.80
N LYS A 723 -28.46 -18.60 16.98
CA LYS A 723 -29.47 -18.65 18.03
C LYS A 723 -30.84 -18.12 17.57
N SER A 724 -30.85 -17.08 16.74
CA SER A 724 -32.08 -16.46 16.21
C SER A 724 -32.82 -17.41 15.25
N ASP A 725 -32.07 -18.08 14.38
CA ASP A 725 -32.60 -18.97 13.34
C ASP A 725 -33.21 -20.26 13.98
N ALA A 726 -32.59 -20.69 15.08
CA ALA A 726 -33.05 -21.81 15.90
C ALA A 726 -34.21 -21.47 16.86
N GLY A 727 -34.74 -20.22 16.82
CA GLY A 727 -35.75 -19.76 17.77
C GLY A 727 -35.27 -19.65 19.22
N GLY A 728 -33.95 -19.67 19.42
CA GLY A 728 -33.29 -19.68 20.73
C GLY A 728 -33.11 -18.29 21.38
N VAL A 729 -33.85 -17.26 20.94
CA VAL A 729 -33.80 -15.92 21.52
C VAL A 729 -35.19 -15.45 21.92
N ARG A 730 -35.33 -15.01 23.19
CA ARG A 730 -36.54 -14.37 23.72
C ARG A 730 -36.19 -12.98 24.22
N LEU A 731 -36.86 -11.98 23.67
CA LEU A 731 -36.65 -10.58 23.99
C LEU A 731 -37.72 -10.05 24.96
N ARG A 732 -37.33 -9.05 25.76
CA ARG A 732 -38.24 -8.26 26.62
C ARG A 732 -39.03 -9.12 27.59
N LEU A 733 -38.40 -10.12 28.22
CA LEU A 733 -39.00 -10.87 29.28
C LEU A 733 -39.05 -9.99 30.55
N GLY A 734 -40.28 -9.76 31.05
CA GLY A 734 -40.58 -8.98 32.23
C GLY A 734 -41.22 -9.76 33.31
#